data_2ea9e7060ca12b46aecaf64e8ce0670d
#
_entry.id   2ea9e7060ca12b46aecaf64e8ce0670d
#
_cell.length_a   1.000
_cell.length_b   1.000
_cell.length_c   1.000
_cell.angle_alpha   90.00
_cell.angle_beta   90.00
_cell.angle_gamma   90.00
#
_symmetry.space_group_name_H-M   'P 1'
#
loop_
_entity.id
_entity.type
_entity.pdbx_description
1 polymer ?
#
loop_
_entity_poly.entity_id
_entity_poly.type
_entity_poly.pdbx_seq_one_letter_code
_entity_poly.pdbx_strand_id
1 'polypeptide(L)'
;MPESPHIITLLTSADTDDIRDGARLAGVAGLKEAIPCLVGHISSSNIGVQEAADRALRKIGGPEVVLGVLPLLRSDDAPERNIAMDILRGNGSANLDVIIALLHDDDADIRIFASDILGSVARAEVVVPLGQALLHDPEVNVRYQAAVSLGSSGYLEAAIYLDKALKDDEWVQFSVIEALTKIRAESSVSAMITALDKSSALIGSTIVDALGEMGNIKAVPLLLKRLDTAPVATRNKIIRAIIKILGSKTLAALGEEEMERLRGYIEEAINDEDPDVQDAAVLGLVCLKGDKASRLVTELAATINPDKYTERLLFLVECLIRIGYTDALAEAASSEDQTLRSVALEALGRIEDPRVVQVLKNEFWKSHRDQQRSIITFLAGQSGCEEQDFFLDVIDHHKDGIVLRSALAFLGRNGTPEQVDEPVLGFLSHPYNDVKEVAMESCILLGTPKIQEHFATLIDDGDPLNRLMAVHALGQIDYARYMPFIEKSLQDLDPIVRKAAVDAIGRARPLSPDRLAMLVSAMQDNNREVRMTAVDILGSCPAPHLEDILIIGLNDPAPWVQVRCINHLGNRKSIKALDPLVDMLQNDNSLVVLGAIGALQDIGDPMALEALTALLDHQDPEIREAAEQAVDALRNLTRE
;
A
#
# COMPACT_ATOMS: atom_id res chain seq x y z
N MET A 1 -37.70 22.22 -21.54
CA MET A 1 -37.65 20.77 -21.89
C MET A 1 -38.53 20.57 -23.13
N PRO A 2 -38.13 19.74 -24.10
CA PRO A 2 -39.00 19.45 -25.24
C PRO A 2 -40.31 18.82 -24.72
N GLU A 3 -41.43 19.16 -25.42
CA GLU A 3 -42.75 18.67 -25.06
C GLU A 3 -42.84 17.13 -25.23
N SER A 4 -43.57 16.44 -24.38
CA SER A 4 -43.75 14.97 -24.42
C SER A 4 -44.06 14.41 -25.83
N PRO A 5 -44.92 15.05 -26.68
CA PRO A 5 -45.20 14.57 -28.03
C PRO A 5 -43.96 14.56 -28.93
N HIS A 6 -43.05 15.51 -28.79
CA HIS A 6 -41.82 15.57 -29.59
C HIS A 6 -40.86 14.40 -29.24
N ILE A 7 -40.74 14.06 -27.97
CA ILE A 7 -39.92 12.90 -27.52
C ILE A 7 -40.46 11.59 -28.11
N ILE A 8 -41.80 11.39 -28.08
CA ILE A 8 -42.41 10.19 -28.64
C ILE A 8 -42.20 10.14 -30.17
N THR A 9 -42.24 11.28 -30.85
CA THR A 9 -41.96 11.35 -32.31
C THR A 9 -40.51 10.91 -32.61
N LEU A 10 -39.54 11.34 -31.82
CA LEU A 10 -38.15 10.90 -31.95
C LEU A 10 -38.01 9.40 -31.72
N LEU A 11 -38.65 8.85 -30.68
CA LEU A 11 -38.62 7.41 -30.37
C LEU A 11 -39.27 6.54 -31.45
N THR A 12 -40.15 7.09 -32.30
CA THR A 12 -40.81 6.38 -33.41
C THR A 12 -40.21 6.70 -34.77
N SER A 13 -39.08 7.43 -34.82
CA SER A 13 -38.34 7.75 -36.03
C SER A 13 -37.73 6.51 -36.69
N ALA A 14 -37.44 6.56 -37.97
CA ALA A 14 -36.64 5.57 -38.69
C ALA A 14 -35.14 5.78 -38.51
N ASP A 15 -34.73 6.95 -38.05
CA ASP A 15 -33.34 7.31 -37.83
C ASP A 15 -32.88 6.87 -36.43
N THR A 16 -31.75 6.14 -36.37
CA THR A 16 -31.21 5.60 -35.12
C THR A 16 -30.67 6.69 -34.18
N ASP A 17 -30.23 7.82 -34.69
CA ASP A 17 -29.76 8.94 -33.89
C ASP A 17 -30.92 9.70 -33.26
N ASP A 18 -32.02 9.89 -33.97
CA ASP A 18 -33.28 10.42 -33.44
C ASP A 18 -33.80 9.55 -32.29
N ILE A 19 -33.82 8.20 -32.48
CA ILE A 19 -34.27 7.25 -31.44
C ILE A 19 -33.39 7.37 -30.19
N ARG A 20 -32.06 7.42 -30.35
CA ARG A 20 -31.11 7.56 -29.24
C ARG A 20 -31.29 8.87 -28.48
N ASP A 21 -31.51 9.98 -29.19
CA ASP A 21 -31.81 11.28 -28.58
C ASP A 21 -33.17 11.28 -27.90
N GLY A 22 -34.18 10.69 -28.51
CA GLY A 22 -35.50 10.49 -27.91
C GLY A 22 -35.41 9.69 -26.59
N ALA A 23 -34.66 8.58 -26.58
CA ALA A 23 -34.45 7.77 -25.40
C ALA A 23 -33.73 8.57 -24.29
N ARG A 24 -32.69 9.29 -24.62
CA ARG A 24 -31.95 10.14 -23.66
C ARG A 24 -32.87 11.21 -23.04
N LEU A 25 -33.67 11.89 -23.86
CA LEU A 25 -34.63 12.91 -23.41
C LEU A 25 -35.75 12.31 -22.55
N ALA A 26 -36.29 11.17 -22.93
CA ALA A 26 -37.30 10.43 -22.14
C ALA A 26 -36.76 10.06 -20.75
N GLY A 27 -35.53 9.56 -20.68
CA GLY A 27 -34.86 9.24 -19.42
C GLY A 27 -34.62 10.47 -18.53
N VAL A 28 -34.21 11.61 -19.13
CA VAL A 28 -34.01 12.86 -18.38
C VAL A 28 -35.34 13.46 -17.89
N ALA A 29 -36.38 13.37 -18.70
CA ALA A 29 -37.71 13.89 -18.35
C ALA A 29 -38.48 12.97 -17.40
N GLY A 30 -38.05 11.72 -17.18
CA GLY A 30 -38.81 10.72 -16.43
C GLY A 30 -40.15 10.37 -17.12
N LEU A 31 -40.21 10.39 -18.48
CA LEU A 31 -41.42 10.32 -19.26
C LEU A 31 -41.97 8.91 -19.29
N LYS A 32 -43.01 8.62 -18.50
CA LYS A 32 -43.64 7.30 -18.38
C LYS A 32 -44.33 6.83 -19.66
N GLU A 33 -44.89 7.75 -20.45
CA GLU A 33 -45.55 7.48 -21.70
C GLU A 33 -44.57 6.92 -22.76
N ALA A 34 -43.28 7.13 -22.59
CA ALA A 34 -42.24 6.59 -23.46
C ALA A 34 -41.89 5.12 -23.20
N ILE A 35 -42.31 4.55 -22.03
CA ILE A 35 -41.91 3.20 -21.62
C ILE A 35 -42.25 2.13 -22.68
N PRO A 36 -43.45 2.07 -23.30
CA PRO A 36 -43.75 1.04 -24.30
C PRO A 36 -42.82 1.10 -25.51
N CYS A 37 -42.47 2.31 -26.01
CA CYS A 37 -41.56 2.48 -27.10
C CYS A 37 -40.12 2.07 -26.74
N LEU A 38 -39.66 2.47 -25.54
CA LEU A 38 -38.34 2.12 -25.02
C LEU A 38 -38.18 0.61 -24.84
N VAL A 39 -39.19 -0.07 -24.28
CA VAL A 39 -39.23 -1.54 -24.14
C VAL A 39 -39.11 -2.21 -25.53
N GLY A 40 -39.84 -1.71 -26.56
CA GLY A 40 -39.73 -2.21 -27.92
C GLY A 40 -38.33 -2.02 -28.52
N HIS A 41 -37.57 -1.00 -28.08
CA HIS A 41 -36.20 -0.75 -28.54
C HIS A 41 -35.14 -1.63 -27.84
N ILE A 42 -35.45 -2.34 -26.78
CA ILE A 42 -34.58 -3.36 -26.19
C ILE A 42 -34.30 -4.50 -27.19
N SER A 43 -35.25 -4.82 -28.05
CA SER A 43 -35.11 -5.81 -29.13
C SER A 43 -34.50 -5.25 -30.42
N SER A 44 -33.91 -4.06 -30.38
CA SER A 44 -33.30 -3.44 -31.57
C SER A 44 -32.01 -4.15 -31.95
N SER A 45 -31.83 -4.39 -33.25
CA SER A 45 -30.55 -4.88 -33.81
C SER A 45 -29.40 -3.86 -33.72
N ASN A 46 -29.71 -2.58 -33.49
CA ASN A 46 -28.71 -1.54 -33.25
C ASN A 46 -28.38 -1.44 -31.78
N ILE A 47 -27.15 -1.83 -31.42
CA ILE A 47 -26.66 -1.84 -30.04
C ILE A 47 -26.76 -0.47 -29.38
N GLY A 48 -26.49 0.63 -30.13
CA GLY A 48 -26.56 1.98 -29.58
C GLY A 48 -27.98 2.41 -29.20
N VAL A 49 -29.00 1.94 -29.97
CA VAL A 49 -30.43 2.14 -29.65
C VAL A 49 -30.83 1.33 -28.43
N GLN A 50 -30.41 0.06 -28.39
CA GLN A 50 -30.67 -0.85 -27.27
C GLN A 50 -30.12 -0.29 -25.96
N GLU A 51 -28.84 0.16 -25.95
CA GLU A 51 -28.21 0.78 -24.78
C GLU A 51 -28.88 2.09 -24.35
N ALA A 52 -29.33 2.91 -25.32
CA ALA A 52 -30.02 4.16 -25.02
C ALA A 52 -31.37 3.88 -24.36
N ALA A 53 -32.11 2.86 -24.83
CA ALA A 53 -33.36 2.43 -24.25
C ALA A 53 -33.19 1.84 -22.84
N ASP A 54 -32.19 0.97 -22.64
CA ASP A 54 -31.84 0.43 -21.32
C ASP A 54 -31.56 1.56 -20.31
N ARG A 55 -30.66 2.48 -20.65
CA ARG A 55 -30.33 3.62 -19.81
C ARG A 55 -31.53 4.51 -19.47
N ALA A 56 -32.42 4.70 -20.45
CA ALA A 56 -33.63 5.50 -20.27
C ALA A 56 -34.61 4.80 -19.32
N LEU A 57 -34.88 3.50 -19.50
CA LEU A 57 -35.75 2.72 -18.63
C LEU A 57 -35.25 2.69 -17.18
N ARG A 58 -33.94 2.46 -16.97
CA ARG A 58 -33.32 2.52 -15.63
C ARG A 58 -33.50 3.88 -14.98
N LYS A 59 -33.40 4.97 -15.76
CA LYS A 59 -33.51 6.34 -15.26
C LYS A 59 -34.95 6.76 -14.97
N ILE A 60 -35.92 6.32 -15.79
CA ILE A 60 -37.35 6.55 -15.55
C ILE A 60 -37.78 5.80 -14.29
N GLY A 61 -37.45 4.52 -14.16
CA GLY A 61 -37.75 3.71 -13.00
C GLY A 61 -39.26 3.57 -12.73
N GLY A 62 -39.57 3.01 -11.56
CA GLY A 62 -40.96 2.91 -11.08
C GLY A 62 -41.70 1.67 -11.51
N PRO A 63 -42.94 1.48 -11.00
CA PRO A 63 -43.73 0.26 -11.20
C PRO A 63 -44.14 0.03 -12.67
N GLU A 64 -44.27 1.09 -13.46
CA GLU A 64 -44.64 0.99 -14.88
C GLU A 64 -43.46 0.40 -15.70
N VAL A 65 -42.22 0.72 -15.36
CA VAL A 65 -41.04 0.11 -15.99
C VAL A 65 -40.96 -1.36 -15.67
N VAL A 66 -41.18 -1.74 -14.38
CA VAL A 66 -41.20 -3.13 -13.96
C VAL A 66 -42.22 -3.91 -14.78
N LEU A 67 -43.48 -3.44 -14.87
CA LEU A 67 -44.55 -4.11 -15.64
C LEU A 67 -44.22 -4.19 -17.14
N GLY A 68 -43.63 -3.14 -17.71
CA GLY A 68 -43.33 -3.11 -19.15
C GLY A 68 -42.18 -4.05 -19.54
N VAL A 69 -41.22 -4.26 -18.66
CA VAL A 69 -40.02 -5.08 -18.93
C VAL A 69 -40.25 -6.58 -18.62
N LEU A 70 -41.16 -6.92 -17.71
CA LEU A 70 -41.43 -8.31 -17.33
C LEU A 70 -41.64 -9.28 -18.49
N PRO A 71 -42.39 -8.95 -19.58
CA PRO A 71 -42.57 -9.86 -20.72
C PRO A 71 -41.24 -10.26 -21.39
N LEU A 72 -40.22 -9.42 -21.35
CA LEU A 72 -38.91 -9.70 -21.95
C LEU A 72 -38.15 -10.83 -21.26
N LEU A 73 -38.51 -11.20 -20.01
CA LEU A 73 -37.94 -12.37 -19.33
C LEU A 73 -38.26 -13.68 -20.07
N ARG A 74 -39.30 -13.69 -20.94
CA ARG A 74 -39.72 -14.85 -21.74
C ARG A 74 -39.19 -14.79 -23.19
N SER A 75 -38.35 -13.80 -23.52
CA SER A 75 -37.79 -13.71 -24.86
C SER A 75 -36.87 -14.89 -25.16
N ASP A 76 -36.90 -15.40 -26.39
CA ASP A 76 -35.97 -16.43 -26.85
C ASP A 76 -34.54 -15.87 -27.01
N ASP A 77 -34.40 -14.55 -27.09
CA ASP A 77 -33.09 -13.88 -27.19
C ASP A 77 -32.47 -13.67 -25.80
N ALA A 78 -31.31 -14.30 -25.56
CA ALA A 78 -30.59 -14.20 -24.30
C ALA A 78 -30.13 -12.78 -23.96
N PRO A 79 -29.58 -11.95 -24.88
CA PRO A 79 -29.31 -10.53 -24.68
C PRO A 79 -30.51 -9.74 -24.14
N GLU A 80 -31.69 -9.90 -24.73
CA GLU A 80 -32.91 -9.24 -24.26
C GLU A 80 -33.27 -9.61 -22.85
N ARG A 81 -33.26 -10.94 -22.53
CA ARG A 81 -33.49 -11.43 -21.17
C ARG A 81 -32.52 -10.83 -20.17
N ASN A 82 -31.23 -10.76 -20.52
CA ASN A 82 -30.20 -10.21 -19.63
C ASN A 82 -30.43 -8.72 -19.34
N ILE A 83 -30.77 -7.92 -20.35
CA ILE A 83 -31.11 -6.51 -20.17
C ILE A 83 -32.35 -6.36 -19.30
N ALA A 84 -33.39 -7.19 -19.52
CA ALA A 84 -34.59 -7.20 -18.69
C ALA A 84 -34.27 -7.54 -17.23
N MET A 85 -33.47 -8.58 -16.99
CA MET A 85 -32.97 -8.95 -15.67
C MET A 85 -32.27 -7.78 -14.97
N ASP A 86 -31.37 -7.12 -15.68
CA ASP A 86 -30.59 -6.03 -15.12
C ASP A 86 -31.43 -4.78 -14.81
N ILE A 87 -32.42 -4.46 -15.66
CA ILE A 87 -33.37 -3.38 -15.36
C ILE A 87 -34.21 -3.74 -14.13
N LEU A 88 -34.67 -4.99 -14.02
CA LEU A 88 -35.51 -5.45 -12.92
C LEU A 88 -34.74 -5.57 -11.60
N ARG A 89 -33.46 -5.95 -11.62
CA ARG A 89 -32.60 -5.91 -10.41
C ARG A 89 -32.50 -4.48 -9.84
N GLY A 90 -32.40 -3.46 -10.70
CA GLY A 90 -32.33 -2.06 -10.26
C GLY A 90 -33.68 -1.46 -9.85
N ASN A 91 -34.78 -1.93 -10.39
CA ASN A 91 -36.12 -1.34 -10.24
C ASN A 91 -37.17 -2.24 -9.53
N GLY A 92 -36.85 -3.50 -9.23
CA GLY A 92 -37.77 -4.50 -8.71
C GLY A 92 -38.46 -4.09 -7.40
N SER A 93 -37.80 -3.27 -6.58
CA SER A 93 -38.38 -2.73 -5.36
C SER A 93 -39.63 -1.86 -5.60
N ALA A 94 -39.81 -1.33 -6.81
CA ALA A 94 -40.93 -0.45 -7.16
C ALA A 94 -42.27 -1.21 -7.33
N ASN A 95 -42.22 -2.53 -7.65
CA ASN A 95 -43.38 -3.38 -7.75
C ASN A 95 -43.05 -4.81 -7.31
N LEU A 96 -42.75 -4.96 -6.03
CA LEU A 96 -42.22 -6.19 -5.46
C LEU A 96 -43.21 -7.36 -5.56
N ASP A 97 -44.48 -7.11 -5.33
CA ASP A 97 -45.53 -8.14 -5.33
C ASP A 97 -45.62 -8.88 -6.66
N VAL A 98 -45.44 -8.17 -7.77
CA VAL A 98 -45.49 -8.77 -9.12
C VAL A 98 -44.28 -9.69 -9.34
N ILE A 99 -43.09 -9.31 -8.85
CA ILE A 99 -41.91 -10.16 -8.96
C ILE A 99 -42.00 -11.37 -8.04
N ILE A 100 -42.55 -11.21 -6.81
CA ILE A 100 -42.82 -12.32 -5.89
C ILE A 100 -43.80 -13.31 -6.53
N ALA A 101 -44.80 -12.83 -7.25
CA ALA A 101 -45.74 -13.71 -7.94
C ALA A 101 -45.08 -14.62 -8.99
N LEU A 102 -43.97 -14.17 -9.62
CA LEU A 102 -43.23 -14.99 -10.58
C LEU A 102 -42.50 -16.19 -9.95
N LEU A 103 -42.35 -16.25 -8.63
CA LEU A 103 -41.84 -17.43 -7.94
C LEU A 103 -42.81 -18.63 -8.04
N HIS A 104 -44.03 -18.42 -8.50
CA HIS A 104 -45.04 -19.44 -8.71
C HIS A 104 -45.35 -19.67 -10.20
N ASP A 105 -44.51 -19.19 -11.09
CA ASP A 105 -44.65 -19.38 -12.52
C ASP A 105 -44.49 -20.87 -12.91
N ASP A 106 -45.19 -21.31 -13.95
CA ASP A 106 -45.09 -22.68 -14.45
C ASP A 106 -43.67 -22.97 -15.00
N ASP A 107 -43.00 -21.95 -15.56
CA ASP A 107 -41.67 -22.03 -16.12
C ASP A 107 -40.61 -21.92 -15.03
N ALA A 108 -39.76 -22.93 -14.92
CA ALA A 108 -38.66 -22.97 -13.93
C ALA A 108 -37.64 -21.86 -14.14
N ASP A 109 -37.35 -21.49 -15.40
CA ASP A 109 -36.37 -20.40 -15.70
C ASP A 109 -36.91 -19.05 -15.21
N ILE A 110 -38.20 -18.80 -15.35
CA ILE A 110 -38.85 -17.59 -14.82
C ILE A 110 -38.77 -17.56 -13.29
N ARG A 111 -38.93 -18.70 -12.61
CA ARG A 111 -38.80 -18.78 -11.15
C ARG A 111 -37.34 -18.54 -10.70
N ILE A 112 -36.37 -19.02 -11.50
CA ILE A 112 -34.94 -18.73 -11.27
C ILE A 112 -34.67 -17.22 -11.42
N PHE A 113 -35.15 -16.59 -12.50
CA PHE A 113 -34.97 -15.14 -12.74
C PHE A 113 -35.65 -14.32 -11.63
N ALA A 114 -36.84 -14.68 -11.22
CA ALA A 114 -37.54 -14.05 -10.10
C ALA A 114 -36.72 -14.13 -8.80
N SER A 115 -36.17 -15.30 -8.50
CA SER A 115 -35.34 -15.51 -7.32
C SER A 115 -34.10 -14.61 -7.35
N ASP A 116 -33.43 -14.52 -8.50
CA ASP A 116 -32.24 -13.68 -8.69
C ASP A 116 -32.56 -12.17 -8.56
N ILE A 117 -33.63 -11.70 -9.20
CA ILE A 117 -34.06 -10.30 -9.09
C ILE A 117 -34.37 -9.96 -7.61
N LEU A 118 -35.11 -10.83 -6.90
CA LEU A 118 -35.47 -10.65 -5.50
C LEU A 118 -34.22 -10.60 -4.60
N GLY A 119 -33.18 -11.38 -4.92
CA GLY A 119 -31.92 -11.36 -4.20
C GLY A 119 -31.17 -10.01 -4.27
N SER A 120 -31.44 -9.21 -5.31
CA SER A 120 -30.90 -7.87 -5.49
C SER A 120 -31.73 -6.77 -4.82
N VAL A 121 -32.94 -7.09 -4.37
CA VAL A 121 -33.84 -6.13 -3.73
C VAL A 121 -33.52 -6.03 -2.24
N ALA A 122 -33.06 -4.87 -1.78
CA ALA A 122 -32.71 -4.63 -0.36
C ALA A 122 -33.98 -4.40 0.51
N ARG A 123 -34.86 -5.41 0.61
CA ARG A 123 -36.09 -5.36 1.40
C ARG A 123 -36.33 -6.70 2.12
N ALA A 124 -36.69 -6.63 3.41
CA ALA A 124 -36.89 -7.83 4.23
C ALA A 124 -38.09 -8.71 3.76
N GLU A 125 -39.05 -8.11 3.05
CA GLU A 125 -40.21 -8.78 2.52
C GLU A 125 -39.89 -9.93 1.53
N VAL A 126 -38.68 -9.94 0.94
CA VAL A 126 -38.23 -11.00 0.02
C VAL A 126 -37.87 -12.30 0.73
N VAL A 127 -37.52 -12.25 2.04
CA VAL A 127 -36.99 -13.41 2.79
C VAL A 127 -37.97 -14.56 2.84
N VAL A 128 -39.22 -14.28 3.14
CA VAL A 128 -40.25 -15.32 3.27
C VAL A 128 -40.55 -15.99 1.92
N PRO A 129 -40.83 -15.25 0.82
CA PRO A 129 -41.06 -15.85 -0.49
C PRO A 129 -39.87 -16.68 -1.01
N LEU A 130 -38.66 -16.16 -0.91
CA LEU A 130 -37.45 -16.88 -1.29
C LEU A 130 -37.22 -18.11 -0.39
N GLY A 131 -37.49 -18.00 0.92
CA GLY A 131 -37.42 -19.13 1.84
C GLY A 131 -38.39 -20.24 1.50
N GLN A 132 -39.60 -19.90 1.03
CA GLN A 132 -40.58 -20.89 0.55
C GLN A 132 -40.12 -21.54 -0.76
N ALA A 133 -39.59 -20.78 -1.70
CA ALA A 133 -39.01 -21.30 -2.93
C ALA A 133 -37.87 -22.27 -2.63
N LEU A 134 -36.93 -21.90 -1.73
CA LEU A 134 -35.83 -22.76 -1.30
C LEU A 134 -36.32 -24.11 -0.73
N LEU A 135 -37.38 -24.12 0.06
CA LEU A 135 -37.79 -25.32 0.77
C LEU A 135 -38.75 -26.22 -0.03
N HIS A 136 -39.47 -25.67 -1.02
CA HIS A 136 -40.61 -26.37 -1.62
C HIS A 136 -40.63 -26.40 -3.15
N ASP A 137 -39.73 -25.65 -3.85
CA ASP A 137 -39.69 -25.71 -5.31
C ASP A 137 -39.27 -27.12 -5.79
N PRO A 138 -39.93 -27.71 -6.78
CA PRO A 138 -39.58 -29.04 -7.30
C PRO A 138 -38.20 -29.04 -8.00
N GLU A 139 -37.79 -27.89 -8.60
CA GLU A 139 -36.56 -27.77 -9.38
C GLU A 139 -35.35 -27.40 -8.51
N VAL A 140 -34.29 -28.22 -8.58
CA VAL A 140 -33.04 -28.01 -7.81
C VAL A 140 -32.41 -26.66 -8.09
N ASN A 141 -32.43 -26.22 -9.36
CA ASN A 141 -31.82 -24.93 -9.77
C ASN A 141 -32.57 -23.73 -9.19
N VAL A 142 -33.87 -23.80 -9.03
CA VAL A 142 -34.67 -22.75 -8.35
C VAL A 142 -34.30 -22.69 -6.86
N ARG A 143 -34.22 -23.85 -6.19
CA ARG A 143 -33.81 -23.93 -4.78
C ARG A 143 -32.39 -23.41 -4.58
N TYR A 144 -31.46 -23.78 -5.49
CA TYR A 144 -30.09 -23.24 -5.51
C TYR A 144 -30.08 -21.70 -5.60
N GLN A 145 -30.80 -21.15 -6.61
CA GLN A 145 -30.86 -19.70 -6.80
C GLN A 145 -31.52 -18.98 -5.62
N ALA A 146 -32.57 -19.56 -5.05
CA ALA A 146 -33.22 -19.00 -3.87
C ALA A 146 -32.25 -18.92 -2.66
N ALA A 147 -31.39 -19.93 -2.45
CA ALA A 147 -30.36 -19.91 -1.41
C ALA A 147 -29.33 -18.80 -1.66
N VAL A 148 -28.82 -18.68 -2.89
CA VAL A 148 -27.89 -17.61 -3.29
C VAL A 148 -28.51 -16.24 -3.03
N SER A 149 -29.77 -16.07 -3.39
CA SER A 149 -30.52 -14.82 -3.25
C SER A 149 -30.77 -14.44 -1.79
N LEU A 150 -31.10 -15.43 -0.95
CA LEU A 150 -31.21 -15.23 0.50
C LEU A 150 -29.88 -14.77 1.11
N GLY A 151 -28.76 -15.37 0.70
CA GLY A 151 -27.42 -14.93 1.11
C GLY A 151 -27.09 -13.50 0.66
N SER A 152 -27.51 -13.15 -0.56
CA SER A 152 -27.27 -11.82 -1.15
C SER A 152 -28.14 -10.73 -0.52
N SER A 153 -29.33 -11.07 -0.06
CA SER A 153 -30.25 -10.14 0.64
C SER A 153 -29.66 -9.61 1.95
N GLY A 154 -28.76 -10.36 2.60
CA GLY A 154 -28.06 -9.98 3.83
C GLY A 154 -28.90 -10.05 5.11
N TYR A 155 -30.16 -10.53 5.06
CA TYR A 155 -31.05 -10.60 6.22
C TYR A 155 -30.81 -11.85 7.06
N LEU A 156 -30.57 -11.65 8.37
CA LEU A 156 -30.36 -12.76 9.32
C LEU A 156 -31.57 -13.70 9.47
N GLU A 157 -32.78 -13.20 9.23
CA GLU A 157 -34.02 -13.96 9.26
C GLU A 157 -34.06 -15.09 8.22
N ALA A 158 -33.24 -15.00 7.17
CA ALA A 158 -33.04 -16.03 6.16
C ALA A 158 -32.49 -17.34 6.76
N ALA A 159 -31.75 -17.26 7.87
CA ALA A 159 -31.16 -18.42 8.53
C ALA A 159 -32.14 -19.53 8.84
N ILE A 160 -33.38 -19.20 9.21
CA ILE A 160 -34.43 -20.18 9.54
C ILE A 160 -34.77 -21.11 8.36
N TYR A 161 -34.69 -20.57 7.13
CA TYR A 161 -34.94 -21.34 5.90
C TYR A 161 -33.69 -22.08 5.46
N LEU A 162 -32.54 -21.41 5.49
CA LEU A 162 -31.24 -21.96 5.13
C LEU A 162 -30.86 -23.15 6.02
N ASP A 163 -31.07 -23.09 7.34
CA ASP A 163 -30.80 -24.20 8.25
C ASP A 163 -31.60 -25.48 7.90
N LYS A 164 -32.82 -25.33 7.43
CA LYS A 164 -33.66 -26.47 7.01
C LYS A 164 -33.16 -27.07 5.70
N ALA A 165 -32.63 -26.23 4.81
CA ALA A 165 -32.11 -26.62 3.50
C ALA A 165 -30.69 -27.23 3.54
N LEU A 166 -30.01 -27.26 4.70
CA LEU A 166 -28.77 -28.00 4.89
C LEU A 166 -28.86 -29.52 4.63
N LYS A 167 -30.05 -30.05 4.37
CA LYS A 167 -30.32 -31.47 4.08
C LYS A 167 -30.76 -31.72 2.63
N ASP A 168 -30.72 -30.69 1.80
CA ASP A 168 -31.14 -30.71 0.40
C ASP A 168 -30.08 -31.43 -0.48
N ASP A 169 -30.25 -31.36 -1.79
CA ASP A 169 -29.26 -31.78 -2.78
C ASP A 169 -27.91 -31.12 -2.55
N GLU A 170 -26.81 -31.80 -2.87
CA GLU A 170 -25.46 -31.28 -2.63
C GLU A 170 -25.23 -29.90 -3.24
N TRP A 171 -25.75 -29.61 -4.43
CA TRP A 171 -25.63 -28.29 -5.05
C TRP A 171 -26.31 -27.20 -4.23
N VAL A 172 -27.49 -27.50 -3.71
CA VAL A 172 -28.22 -26.58 -2.84
C VAL A 172 -27.53 -26.42 -1.50
N GLN A 173 -26.93 -27.49 -0.95
CA GLN A 173 -26.16 -27.41 0.29
C GLN A 173 -24.96 -26.42 0.15
N PHE A 174 -24.25 -26.45 -0.99
CA PHE A 174 -23.15 -25.49 -1.23
C PHE A 174 -23.65 -24.05 -1.15
N SER A 175 -24.70 -23.71 -1.89
CA SER A 175 -25.22 -22.34 -1.89
C SER A 175 -25.80 -21.93 -0.53
N VAL A 176 -26.41 -22.88 0.21
CA VAL A 176 -26.89 -22.66 1.58
C VAL A 176 -25.75 -22.36 2.55
N ILE A 177 -24.64 -23.12 2.51
CA ILE A 177 -23.48 -22.91 3.36
C ILE A 177 -22.86 -21.55 3.05
N GLU A 178 -22.71 -21.22 1.77
CA GLU A 178 -22.20 -19.91 1.33
C GLU A 178 -23.11 -18.76 1.81
N ALA A 179 -24.42 -18.91 1.66
CA ALA A 179 -25.40 -17.94 2.13
C ALA A 179 -25.31 -17.72 3.65
N LEU A 180 -25.26 -18.78 4.44
CA LEU A 180 -25.11 -18.72 5.90
C LEU A 180 -23.82 -18.01 6.31
N THR A 181 -22.74 -18.29 5.59
CA THR A 181 -21.43 -17.64 5.81
C THR A 181 -21.49 -16.15 5.51
N LYS A 182 -22.12 -15.79 4.37
CA LYS A 182 -22.25 -14.40 3.91
C LYS A 182 -23.07 -13.54 4.86
N ILE A 183 -24.21 -14.07 5.36
CA ILE A 183 -25.04 -13.36 6.34
C ILE A 183 -24.50 -13.47 7.78
N ARG A 184 -23.43 -14.25 8.01
CA ARG A 184 -22.83 -14.52 9.32
C ARG A 184 -23.86 -14.97 10.38
N ALA A 185 -24.67 -15.95 10.04
CA ALA A 185 -25.76 -16.44 10.87
C ALA A 185 -25.24 -17.25 12.09
N GLU A 186 -24.89 -16.57 13.16
CA GLU A 186 -24.39 -17.23 14.39
C GLU A 186 -25.33 -18.28 14.96
N SER A 187 -26.65 -18.13 14.79
CA SER A 187 -27.67 -19.08 15.21
C SER A 187 -27.54 -20.41 14.48
N SER A 188 -27.00 -20.43 13.26
CA SER A 188 -26.90 -21.60 12.38
C SER A 188 -25.68 -22.49 12.67
N VAL A 189 -24.74 -22.07 13.54
CA VAL A 189 -23.53 -22.85 13.88
C VAL A 189 -23.92 -24.28 14.31
N SER A 190 -24.91 -24.45 15.19
CA SER A 190 -25.34 -25.78 15.65
C SER A 190 -25.97 -26.62 14.56
N ALA A 191 -26.70 -26.00 13.63
CA ALA A 191 -27.30 -26.67 12.49
C ALA A 191 -26.23 -27.14 11.50
N MET A 192 -25.22 -26.30 11.20
CA MET A 192 -24.10 -26.63 10.34
C MET A 192 -23.27 -27.79 10.93
N ILE A 193 -22.95 -27.77 12.23
CA ILE A 193 -22.24 -28.88 12.89
C ILE A 193 -23.05 -30.18 12.86
N THR A 194 -24.35 -30.09 13.01
CA THR A 194 -25.23 -31.27 12.89
C THR A 194 -25.28 -31.80 11.46
N ALA A 195 -25.25 -30.93 10.45
CA ALA A 195 -25.17 -31.29 9.05
C ALA A 195 -23.83 -31.98 8.72
N LEU A 196 -22.73 -31.54 9.33
CA LEU A 196 -21.39 -32.13 9.15
C LEU A 196 -21.37 -33.65 9.42
N ASP A 197 -22.18 -34.14 10.34
CA ASP A 197 -22.26 -35.57 10.68
C ASP A 197 -22.85 -36.46 9.59
N LYS A 198 -23.62 -35.86 8.67
CA LYS A 198 -24.41 -36.57 7.64
C LYS A 198 -24.00 -36.22 6.22
N SER A 199 -23.07 -35.26 6.07
CA SER A 199 -22.65 -34.74 4.78
C SER A 199 -21.61 -35.62 4.11
N SER A 200 -21.50 -35.54 2.78
CA SER A 200 -20.36 -36.06 2.04
C SER A 200 -19.03 -35.37 2.50
N ALA A 201 -17.90 -35.99 2.18
CA ALA A 201 -16.61 -35.41 2.52
C ALA A 201 -16.41 -34.00 1.96
N LEU A 202 -16.95 -33.72 0.77
CA LEU A 202 -16.87 -32.42 0.12
C LEU A 202 -17.69 -31.34 0.87
N ILE A 203 -18.97 -31.64 1.13
CA ILE A 203 -19.85 -30.74 1.89
C ILE A 203 -19.33 -30.54 3.31
N GLY A 204 -18.87 -31.61 3.97
CA GLY A 204 -18.28 -31.51 5.32
C GLY A 204 -17.07 -30.58 5.36
N SER A 205 -16.21 -30.65 4.33
CA SER A 205 -15.11 -29.72 4.15
C SER A 205 -15.58 -28.27 4.05
N THR A 206 -16.58 -28.01 3.21
CA THR A 206 -17.14 -26.66 3.01
C THR A 206 -17.77 -26.11 4.30
N ILE A 207 -18.47 -26.95 5.07
CA ILE A 207 -19.03 -26.55 6.37
C ILE A 207 -17.92 -26.14 7.33
N VAL A 208 -16.81 -26.90 7.42
CA VAL A 208 -15.69 -26.57 8.31
C VAL A 208 -15.03 -25.26 7.92
N ASP A 209 -14.79 -25.05 6.60
CA ASP A 209 -14.22 -23.81 6.09
C ASP A 209 -15.13 -22.61 6.41
N ALA A 210 -16.45 -22.76 6.19
CA ALA A 210 -17.48 -21.75 6.49
C ALA A 210 -17.52 -21.39 7.99
N LEU A 211 -17.49 -22.38 8.89
CA LEU A 211 -17.43 -22.14 10.34
C LEU A 211 -16.17 -21.36 10.73
N GLY A 212 -15.04 -21.68 10.10
CA GLY A 212 -13.79 -20.93 10.26
C GLY A 212 -13.90 -19.47 9.81
N GLU A 213 -14.62 -19.20 8.72
CA GLU A 213 -14.87 -17.85 8.19
C GLU A 213 -15.83 -17.03 9.04
N MET A 214 -16.88 -17.67 9.52
CA MET A 214 -17.85 -17.04 10.42
C MET A 214 -17.21 -16.57 11.73
N GLY A 215 -16.15 -17.24 12.18
CA GLY A 215 -15.36 -16.83 13.34
C GLY A 215 -16.09 -16.95 14.69
N ASN A 216 -17.14 -17.77 14.77
CA ASN A 216 -17.94 -17.90 15.97
C ASN A 216 -17.33 -18.89 16.96
N ILE A 217 -16.95 -18.40 18.15
CA ILE A 217 -16.30 -19.19 19.19
C ILE A 217 -17.13 -20.41 19.66
N LYS A 218 -18.46 -20.36 19.55
CA LYS A 218 -19.35 -21.48 19.91
C LYS A 218 -19.12 -22.72 19.05
N ALA A 219 -18.52 -22.58 17.88
CA ALA A 219 -18.16 -23.70 17.01
C ALA A 219 -16.99 -24.52 17.59
N VAL A 220 -16.08 -23.90 18.34
CA VAL A 220 -14.81 -24.51 18.77
C VAL A 220 -14.98 -25.77 19.63
N PRO A 221 -15.78 -25.80 20.71
CA PRO A 221 -15.98 -27.03 21.48
C PRO A 221 -16.57 -28.17 20.67
N LEU A 222 -17.45 -27.84 19.71
CA LEU A 222 -18.10 -28.82 18.84
C LEU A 222 -17.13 -29.38 17.80
N LEU A 223 -16.30 -28.51 17.21
CA LEU A 223 -15.23 -28.89 16.29
C LEU A 223 -14.14 -29.72 16.98
N LEU A 224 -13.74 -29.37 18.19
CA LEU A 224 -12.79 -30.16 19.01
C LEU A 224 -13.32 -31.57 19.26
N LYS A 225 -14.58 -31.71 19.64
CA LYS A 225 -15.20 -33.03 19.82
C LYS A 225 -15.20 -33.86 18.54
N ARG A 226 -15.25 -33.21 17.38
CA ARG A 226 -15.24 -33.88 16.07
C ARG A 226 -13.85 -34.39 15.66
N LEU A 227 -12.77 -33.77 16.15
CA LEU A 227 -11.39 -34.18 15.83
C LEU A 227 -11.13 -35.66 16.11
N ASP A 228 -11.71 -36.22 17.19
CA ASP A 228 -11.49 -37.64 17.56
C ASP A 228 -12.05 -38.64 16.57
N THR A 229 -13.06 -38.26 15.81
CA THR A 229 -13.81 -39.16 14.91
C THR A 229 -13.63 -38.82 13.42
N ALA A 230 -13.04 -37.67 13.11
CA ALA A 230 -12.89 -37.20 11.74
C ALA A 230 -11.76 -37.94 10.99
N PRO A 231 -11.87 -38.19 9.67
CA PRO A 231 -10.77 -38.59 8.82
C PRO A 231 -9.63 -37.56 8.86
N VAL A 232 -8.38 -38.01 8.62
CA VAL A 232 -7.17 -37.15 8.71
C VAL A 232 -7.33 -35.85 7.90
N ALA A 233 -7.73 -35.92 6.64
CA ALA A 233 -7.94 -34.74 5.79
C ALA A 233 -8.96 -33.73 6.38
N THR A 234 -9.99 -34.23 7.06
CA THR A 234 -11.00 -33.37 7.73
C THR A 234 -10.47 -32.82 9.05
N ARG A 235 -9.64 -33.58 9.79
CA ARG A 235 -8.98 -33.09 11.03
C ARG A 235 -8.18 -31.84 10.77
N ASN A 236 -7.36 -31.85 9.71
CA ASN A 236 -6.53 -30.71 9.36
C ASN A 236 -7.32 -29.45 9.07
N LYS A 237 -8.44 -29.60 8.35
CA LYS A 237 -9.36 -28.48 8.12
C LYS A 237 -10.03 -27.99 9.41
N ILE A 238 -10.42 -28.91 10.29
CA ILE A 238 -10.99 -28.57 11.60
C ILE A 238 -9.97 -27.79 12.44
N ILE A 239 -8.71 -28.24 12.48
CA ILE A 239 -7.65 -27.54 13.20
C ILE A 239 -7.48 -26.12 12.65
N ARG A 240 -7.40 -25.97 11.32
CA ARG A 240 -7.31 -24.67 10.65
C ARG A 240 -8.50 -23.76 10.98
N ALA A 241 -9.71 -24.29 10.96
CA ALA A 241 -10.91 -23.54 11.32
C ALA A 241 -10.90 -23.09 12.79
N ILE A 242 -10.50 -23.96 13.72
CA ILE A 242 -10.37 -23.64 15.15
C ILE A 242 -9.35 -22.51 15.34
N ILE A 243 -8.17 -22.61 14.70
CA ILE A 243 -7.13 -21.59 14.77
C ILE A 243 -7.62 -20.26 14.21
N LYS A 244 -8.35 -20.29 13.06
CA LYS A 244 -8.93 -19.10 12.45
C LYS A 244 -9.96 -18.43 13.36
N ILE A 245 -10.80 -19.23 14.05
CA ILE A 245 -11.83 -18.75 14.99
C ILE A 245 -11.17 -18.15 16.24
N LEU A 246 -10.21 -18.86 16.85
CA LEU A 246 -9.65 -18.49 18.12
C LEU A 246 -8.67 -17.32 18.03
N GLY A 247 -7.84 -17.27 16.98
CA GLY A 247 -6.75 -16.29 16.92
C GLY A 247 -5.89 -16.31 18.20
N SER A 248 -4.94 -15.40 18.30
CA SER A 248 -4.03 -15.37 19.46
C SER A 248 -4.67 -14.91 20.78
N LYS A 249 -5.84 -14.27 20.75
CA LYS A 249 -6.46 -13.66 21.95
C LYS A 249 -7.49 -14.54 22.64
N THR A 250 -7.96 -15.59 22.01
CA THR A 250 -9.16 -16.33 22.45
C THR A 250 -8.86 -17.74 22.95
N LEU A 251 -7.62 -18.21 22.85
CA LEU A 251 -7.18 -19.51 23.40
C LEU A 251 -7.43 -19.62 24.91
N ALA A 252 -7.34 -18.51 25.64
CA ALA A 252 -7.67 -18.45 27.07
C ALA A 252 -9.16 -18.78 27.40
N ALA A 253 -10.03 -18.86 26.38
CA ALA A 253 -11.43 -19.24 26.54
C ALA A 253 -11.65 -20.77 26.53
N LEU A 254 -10.62 -21.56 26.16
CA LEU A 254 -10.65 -23.02 26.23
C LEU A 254 -10.32 -23.51 27.64
N GLY A 255 -10.95 -24.60 28.06
CA GLY A 255 -10.57 -25.32 29.26
C GLY A 255 -9.21 -26.01 29.10
N GLU A 256 -8.55 -26.34 30.23
CA GLU A 256 -7.23 -26.99 30.21
C GLU A 256 -7.22 -28.30 29.39
N GLU A 257 -8.25 -29.11 29.51
CA GLU A 257 -8.38 -30.38 28.79
C GLU A 257 -8.55 -30.17 27.27
N GLU A 258 -9.36 -29.19 26.88
CA GLU A 258 -9.56 -28.83 25.47
C GLU A 258 -8.29 -28.25 24.84
N MET A 259 -7.55 -27.47 25.61
CA MET A 259 -6.29 -26.90 25.18
C MET A 259 -5.22 -27.99 24.98
N GLU A 260 -5.12 -28.95 25.89
CA GLU A 260 -4.14 -30.03 25.77
C GLU A 260 -4.45 -30.95 24.59
N ARG A 261 -5.73 -31.23 24.34
CA ARG A 261 -6.16 -31.99 23.16
C ARG A 261 -5.82 -31.25 21.86
N LEU A 262 -6.12 -29.95 21.77
CA LEU A 262 -5.77 -29.12 20.61
C LEU A 262 -4.25 -29.11 20.35
N ARG A 263 -3.48 -28.98 21.42
CA ARG A 263 -2.00 -29.04 21.37
C ARG A 263 -1.53 -30.36 20.76
N GLY A 264 -2.04 -31.51 21.25
CA GLY A 264 -1.69 -32.81 20.72
C GLY A 264 -1.94 -32.95 19.23
N TYR A 265 -3.09 -32.48 18.73
CA TYR A 265 -3.40 -32.52 17.30
C TYR A 265 -2.53 -31.56 16.45
N ILE A 266 -2.18 -30.37 16.97
CA ILE A 266 -1.27 -29.45 16.28
C ILE A 266 0.14 -30.04 16.19
N GLU A 267 0.61 -30.68 17.26
CA GLU A 267 1.92 -31.36 17.29
C GLU A 267 1.98 -32.60 16.38
N GLU A 268 0.87 -33.30 16.17
CA GLU A 268 0.77 -34.38 15.19
C GLU A 268 0.78 -33.80 13.75
N ALA A 269 0.01 -32.74 13.49
CA ALA A 269 -0.16 -32.14 12.18
C ALA A 269 1.12 -31.47 11.64
N ILE A 270 2.06 -31.03 12.50
CA ILE A 270 3.34 -30.46 12.03
C ILE A 270 4.23 -31.49 11.34
N ASN A 271 4.02 -32.77 11.62
CA ASN A 271 4.74 -33.89 10.99
C ASN A 271 4.00 -34.51 9.80
N ASP A 272 2.93 -33.89 9.33
CA ASP A 272 2.18 -34.38 8.16
C ASP A 272 3.04 -34.27 6.88
N GLU A 273 2.74 -35.10 5.87
CA GLU A 273 3.42 -35.04 4.57
C GLU A 273 2.95 -33.84 3.71
N ASP A 274 1.77 -33.31 3.99
CA ASP A 274 1.17 -32.18 3.27
C ASP A 274 1.68 -30.83 3.83
N PRO A 275 2.39 -30.03 3.02
CA PRO A 275 2.88 -28.72 3.42
C PRO A 275 1.79 -27.77 3.93
N ASP A 276 0.59 -27.82 3.36
CA ASP A 276 -0.53 -26.95 3.78
C ASP A 276 -1.03 -27.29 5.20
N VAL A 277 -0.90 -28.57 5.57
CA VAL A 277 -1.22 -29.05 6.91
C VAL A 277 -0.18 -28.58 7.91
N GLN A 278 1.09 -28.75 7.57
CA GLN A 278 2.21 -28.27 8.40
C GLN A 278 2.09 -26.76 8.63
N ASP A 279 1.80 -25.96 7.60
CA ASP A 279 1.68 -24.52 7.70
C ASP A 279 0.47 -24.11 8.58
N ALA A 280 -0.63 -24.87 8.51
CA ALA A 280 -1.76 -24.69 9.44
C ALA A 280 -1.37 -25.01 10.89
N ALA A 281 -0.59 -26.08 11.11
CA ALA A 281 -0.08 -26.44 12.43
C ALA A 281 0.87 -25.37 12.99
N VAL A 282 1.76 -24.82 12.15
CA VAL A 282 2.64 -23.69 12.54
C VAL A 282 1.84 -22.48 13.02
N LEU A 283 0.76 -22.10 12.31
CA LEU A 283 -0.13 -21.04 12.77
C LEU A 283 -0.78 -21.35 14.13
N GLY A 284 -1.09 -22.61 14.39
CA GLY A 284 -1.55 -23.08 15.69
C GLY A 284 -0.50 -22.92 16.77
N LEU A 285 0.75 -23.29 16.48
CA LEU A 285 1.90 -23.12 17.40
C LEU A 285 2.14 -21.65 17.74
N VAL A 286 1.96 -20.73 16.76
CA VAL A 286 2.04 -19.28 17.02
C VAL A 286 1.02 -18.85 18.08
N CYS A 287 -0.15 -19.46 18.10
CA CYS A 287 -1.15 -19.18 19.13
C CYS A 287 -0.79 -19.77 20.51
N LEU A 288 -0.20 -20.98 20.52
CA LEU A 288 0.19 -21.68 21.75
C LEU A 288 1.40 -21.06 22.42
N LYS A 289 2.33 -20.48 21.64
CA LYS A 289 3.59 -19.88 22.11
C LYS A 289 4.50 -20.82 22.92
N GLY A 290 5.63 -20.32 23.39
CA GLY A 290 6.57 -20.99 24.29
C GLY A 290 7.61 -21.86 23.58
N ASP A 291 8.54 -22.43 24.36
CA ASP A 291 9.73 -23.16 23.86
C ASP A 291 9.40 -24.32 22.95
N LYS A 292 8.38 -25.10 23.28
CA LYS A 292 8.00 -26.26 22.47
C LYS A 292 7.51 -25.83 21.08
N ALA A 293 6.75 -24.74 21.01
CA ALA A 293 6.28 -24.20 19.74
C ALA A 293 7.47 -23.73 18.88
N SER A 294 8.40 -22.95 19.44
CA SER A 294 9.59 -22.52 18.71
C SER A 294 10.44 -23.69 18.23
N ARG A 295 10.65 -24.70 19.09
CA ARG A 295 11.43 -25.91 18.75
C ARG A 295 10.82 -26.63 17.55
N LEU A 296 9.53 -26.89 17.56
CA LEU A 296 8.85 -27.60 16.46
C LEU A 296 8.90 -26.80 15.14
N VAL A 297 8.74 -25.48 15.20
CA VAL A 297 8.84 -24.62 14.01
C VAL A 297 10.27 -24.59 13.46
N THR A 298 11.28 -24.51 14.31
CA THR A 298 12.68 -24.51 13.89
C THR A 298 13.12 -25.89 13.36
N GLU A 299 12.67 -26.98 13.96
CA GLU A 299 12.89 -28.35 13.46
C GLU A 299 12.26 -28.55 12.07
N LEU A 300 11.03 -28.04 11.85
CA LEU A 300 10.42 -28.05 10.53
C LEU A 300 11.27 -27.25 9.52
N ALA A 301 11.77 -26.07 9.90
CA ALA A 301 12.61 -25.25 9.04
C ALA A 301 13.87 -25.99 8.57
N ALA A 302 14.49 -26.79 9.45
CA ALA A 302 15.67 -27.60 9.12
C ALA A 302 15.39 -28.66 8.03
N THR A 303 14.14 -29.09 7.85
CA THR A 303 13.74 -30.06 6.80
C THR A 303 13.54 -29.44 5.42
N ILE A 304 13.46 -28.08 5.34
CA ILE A 304 13.11 -27.35 4.13
C ILE A 304 14.36 -26.97 3.35
N ASN A 305 14.38 -27.28 2.05
CA ASN A 305 15.47 -26.85 1.17
C ASN A 305 15.37 -25.34 0.91
N PRO A 306 16.37 -24.51 1.34
CA PRO A 306 16.34 -23.06 1.23
C PRO A 306 16.34 -22.54 -0.20
N ASP A 307 16.98 -23.27 -1.15
CA ASP A 307 17.09 -22.84 -2.54
C ASP A 307 15.76 -22.97 -3.31
N LYS A 308 14.88 -23.87 -2.86
CA LYS A 308 13.59 -24.14 -3.52
C LYS A 308 12.40 -23.48 -2.86
N TYR A 309 12.44 -23.30 -1.54
CA TYR A 309 11.28 -22.94 -0.74
C TYR A 309 11.56 -21.75 0.18
N THR A 310 12.24 -20.73 -0.35
CA THR A 310 12.59 -19.51 0.38
C THR A 310 11.37 -18.82 0.99
N GLU A 311 10.26 -18.70 0.25
CA GLU A 311 9.03 -18.07 0.74
C GLU A 311 8.47 -18.79 1.98
N ARG A 312 8.55 -20.12 2.00
CA ARG A 312 8.09 -20.92 3.14
C ARG A 312 8.98 -20.73 4.36
N LEU A 313 10.29 -20.63 4.18
CA LEU A 313 11.20 -20.28 5.28
C LEU A 313 10.93 -18.91 5.85
N LEU A 314 10.66 -17.91 4.99
CA LEU A 314 10.25 -16.57 5.44
C LEU A 314 8.93 -16.60 6.23
N PHE A 315 7.97 -17.42 5.81
CA PHE A 315 6.74 -17.65 6.57
C PHE A 315 7.04 -18.21 7.98
N LEU A 316 7.94 -19.18 8.10
CA LEU A 316 8.34 -19.73 9.41
C LEU A 316 9.06 -18.70 10.28
N VAL A 317 9.92 -17.86 9.69
CA VAL A 317 10.55 -16.72 10.39
C VAL A 317 9.48 -15.77 10.96
N GLU A 318 8.50 -15.36 10.15
CA GLU A 318 7.40 -14.51 10.61
C GLU A 318 6.59 -15.17 11.75
N CYS A 319 6.40 -16.47 11.68
CA CYS A 319 5.73 -17.23 12.75
C CYS A 319 6.57 -17.24 14.04
N LEU A 320 7.89 -17.44 13.97
CA LEU A 320 8.79 -17.38 15.12
C LEU A 320 8.82 -15.98 15.75
N ILE A 321 8.83 -14.92 14.95
CA ILE A 321 8.72 -13.54 15.43
C ILE A 321 7.43 -13.35 16.23
N ARG A 322 6.32 -13.89 15.77
CA ARG A 322 5.02 -13.80 16.47
C ARG A 322 4.96 -14.64 17.73
N ILE A 323 5.69 -15.77 17.81
CA ILE A 323 5.86 -16.53 19.04
C ILE A 323 6.62 -15.68 20.05
N GLY A 324 7.66 -14.98 19.60
CA GLY A 324 8.53 -14.15 20.41
C GLY A 324 9.78 -14.89 20.88
N TYR A 325 10.56 -14.24 21.76
CA TYR A 325 11.75 -14.84 22.33
C TYR A 325 11.42 -16.09 23.15
N THR A 326 12.18 -17.16 22.91
CA THR A 326 12.17 -18.41 23.69
C THR A 326 13.60 -18.93 23.83
N ASP A 327 13.87 -19.71 24.87
CA ASP A 327 15.19 -20.32 25.05
C ASP A 327 15.48 -21.35 23.93
N ALA A 328 14.47 -22.06 23.46
CA ALA A 328 14.59 -22.97 22.31
C ALA A 328 14.99 -22.24 21.01
N LEU A 329 14.49 -21.03 20.78
CA LEU A 329 14.88 -20.20 19.62
C LEU A 329 16.33 -19.69 19.77
N ALA A 330 16.74 -19.33 20.98
CA ALA A 330 18.13 -18.95 21.28
C ALA A 330 19.11 -20.14 21.12
N GLU A 331 18.72 -21.34 21.53
CA GLU A 331 19.48 -22.58 21.27
C GLU A 331 19.63 -22.85 19.77
N ALA A 332 18.55 -22.68 19.00
CA ALA A 332 18.56 -22.86 17.53
C ALA A 332 19.52 -21.92 16.83
N ALA A 333 19.74 -20.70 17.33
CA ALA A 333 20.72 -19.75 16.78
C ALA A 333 22.18 -20.24 16.90
N SER A 334 22.46 -21.17 17.82
CA SER A 334 23.78 -21.79 18.02
C SER A 334 23.92 -23.17 17.36
N SER A 335 22.92 -23.60 16.58
CA SER A 335 22.90 -24.93 15.94
C SER A 335 24.02 -25.09 14.90
N GLU A 336 24.47 -26.32 14.70
CA GLU A 336 25.39 -26.68 13.58
C GLU A 336 24.65 -26.69 12.22
N ASP A 337 23.34 -26.92 12.23
CA ASP A 337 22.52 -26.85 11.02
C ASP A 337 22.40 -25.39 10.54
N GLN A 338 22.87 -25.14 9.32
CA GLN A 338 22.96 -23.80 8.77
C GLN A 338 21.59 -23.17 8.52
N THR A 339 20.62 -23.97 8.05
CA THR A 339 19.26 -23.48 7.77
C THR A 339 18.56 -23.09 9.07
N LEU A 340 18.61 -23.96 10.07
CA LEU A 340 18.04 -23.74 11.39
C LEU A 340 18.66 -22.50 12.05
N ARG A 341 20.01 -22.39 12.04
CA ARG A 341 20.73 -21.23 12.54
C ARG A 341 20.30 -19.94 11.83
N SER A 342 20.24 -19.94 10.49
CA SER A 342 19.84 -18.75 9.73
C SER A 342 18.43 -18.28 10.08
N VAL A 343 17.48 -19.21 10.10
CA VAL A 343 16.08 -18.91 10.43
C VAL A 343 15.95 -18.35 11.87
N ALA A 344 16.68 -18.95 12.83
CA ALA A 344 16.67 -18.50 14.21
C ALA A 344 17.29 -17.11 14.38
N LEU A 345 18.46 -16.85 13.77
CA LEU A 345 19.12 -15.54 13.83
C LEU A 345 18.30 -14.43 13.17
N GLU A 346 17.65 -14.72 12.04
CA GLU A 346 16.77 -13.76 11.35
C GLU A 346 15.53 -13.46 12.19
N ALA A 347 14.90 -14.47 12.78
CA ALA A 347 13.76 -14.26 13.66
C ALA A 347 14.15 -13.47 14.92
N LEU A 348 15.24 -13.85 15.59
CA LEU A 348 15.73 -13.14 16.78
C LEU A 348 16.03 -11.68 16.47
N GLY A 349 16.68 -11.38 15.35
CA GLY A 349 17.03 -10.00 14.98
C GLY A 349 15.82 -9.07 14.86
N ARG A 350 14.62 -9.63 14.64
CA ARG A 350 13.36 -8.87 14.47
C ARG A 350 12.45 -8.93 15.71
N ILE A 351 12.85 -9.64 16.76
CA ILE A 351 12.11 -9.72 18.03
C ILE A 351 12.59 -8.62 18.98
N GLU A 352 11.68 -7.77 19.44
CA GLU A 352 11.93 -6.71 20.42
C GLU A 352 11.95 -7.30 21.85
N ASP A 353 13.08 -7.94 22.23
CA ASP A 353 13.30 -8.47 23.57
C ASP A 353 14.77 -8.23 23.98
N PRO A 354 15.05 -7.65 25.16
CA PRO A 354 16.42 -7.36 25.60
C PRO A 354 17.35 -8.58 25.65
N ARG A 355 16.82 -9.80 25.86
CA ARG A 355 17.60 -11.03 25.88
C ARG A 355 18.22 -11.37 24.53
N VAL A 356 17.61 -10.91 23.44
CA VAL A 356 18.08 -11.13 22.06
C VAL A 356 19.47 -10.54 21.86
N VAL A 357 19.74 -9.36 22.40
CA VAL A 357 21.03 -8.66 22.26
C VAL A 357 22.19 -9.55 22.68
N GLN A 358 22.07 -10.21 23.85
CA GLN A 358 23.13 -11.08 24.35
C GLN A 358 23.32 -12.33 23.48
N VAL A 359 22.23 -12.91 22.96
CA VAL A 359 22.31 -14.07 22.04
C VAL A 359 23.02 -13.69 20.75
N LEU A 360 22.62 -12.59 20.13
CA LEU A 360 23.20 -12.11 18.86
C LEU A 360 24.68 -11.73 19.02
N LYS A 361 25.08 -11.10 20.12
CA LYS A 361 26.49 -10.81 20.43
C LYS A 361 27.33 -12.09 20.52
N ASN A 362 26.82 -13.10 21.22
CA ASN A 362 27.52 -14.38 21.41
C ASN A 362 27.71 -15.15 20.10
N GLU A 363 26.76 -15.00 19.16
CA GLU A 363 26.80 -15.67 17.86
C GLU A 363 27.49 -14.87 16.76
N PHE A 364 27.72 -13.57 16.96
CA PHE A 364 28.31 -12.68 15.93
C PHE A 364 29.64 -13.22 15.38
N TRP A 365 30.63 -13.47 16.25
CA TRP A 365 31.96 -13.91 15.83
C TRP A 365 32.02 -15.37 15.31
N LYS A 366 31.00 -16.18 15.60
CA LYS A 366 30.88 -17.56 15.12
C LYS A 366 30.15 -17.67 13.79
N SER A 367 29.49 -16.60 13.37
CA SER A 367 28.65 -16.55 12.18
C SER A 367 29.48 -16.26 10.93
N HIS A 368 28.98 -16.69 9.77
CA HIS A 368 29.60 -16.34 8.49
C HIS A 368 29.28 -14.88 8.11
N ARG A 369 29.99 -14.35 7.11
CA ARG A 369 30.00 -12.92 6.74
C ARG A 369 28.62 -12.28 6.56
N ASP A 370 27.71 -12.96 5.86
CA ASP A 370 26.37 -12.38 5.58
C ASP A 370 25.51 -12.35 6.82
N GLN A 371 25.61 -13.36 7.69
CA GLN A 371 24.95 -13.36 9.01
C GLN A 371 25.53 -12.28 9.92
N GLN A 372 26.85 -12.07 9.92
CA GLN A 372 27.48 -10.97 10.69
C GLN A 372 26.93 -9.60 10.27
N ARG A 373 26.73 -9.39 8.95
CA ARG A 373 26.12 -8.15 8.44
C ARG A 373 24.69 -7.96 8.93
N SER A 374 23.90 -9.02 8.95
CA SER A 374 22.52 -8.97 9.47
C SER A 374 22.51 -8.73 10.98
N ILE A 375 23.30 -9.50 11.73
CA ILE A 375 23.38 -9.39 13.20
C ILE A 375 23.80 -7.99 13.62
N ILE A 376 24.87 -7.42 13.03
CA ILE A 376 25.33 -6.08 13.42
C ILE A 376 24.30 -4.99 13.12
N THR A 377 23.55 -5.15 12.02
CA THR A 377 22.47 -4.22 11.66
C THR A 377 21.34 -4.27 12.69
N PHE A 378 20.93 -5.47 13.11
CA PHE A 378 19.93 -5.65 14.16
C PHE A 378 20.40 -5.08 15.50
N LEU A 379 21.63 -5.43 15.92
CA LEU A 379 22.21 -4.91 17.16
C LEU A 379 22.28 -3.39 17.16
N ALA A 380 22.72 -2.78 16.06
CA ALA A 380 22.81 -1.32 15.95
C ALA A 380 21.43 -0.61 16.02
N GLY A 381 20.34 -1.33 15.72
CA GLY A 381 18.97 -0.82 15.82
C GLY A 381 18.32 -1.00 17.19
N GLN A 382 18.72 -2.01 17.95
CA GLN A 382 18.06 -2.41 19.21
C GLN A 382 18.88 -2.13 20.47
N SER A 383 20.21 -1.95 20.35
CA SER A 383 21.10 -1.77 21.49
C SER A 383 21.12 -0.32 21.99
N GLY A 384 21.29 -0.16 23.31
CA GLY A 384 21.58 1.11 23.95
C GLY A 384 23.08 1.35 24.16
N CYS A 385 23.43 2.44 24.85
CA CYS A 385 24.84 2.82 25.09
C CYS A 385 25.62 1.79 25.92
N GLU A 386 24.94 0.90 26.65
CA GLU A 386 25.54 -0.19 27.43
C GLU A 386 26.28 -1.21 26.57
N GLU A 387 25.99 -1.29 25.28
CA GLU A 387 26.60 -2.22 24.35
C GLU A 387 27.82 -1.64 23.59
N GLN A 388 28.25 -0.45 23.93
CA GLN A 388 29.35 0.28 23.28
C GLN A 388 30.64 -0.55 23.17
N ASP A 389 31.01 -1.29 24.20
CA ASP A 389 32.26 -2.08 24.22
C ASP A 389 32.27 -3.17 23.15
N PHE A 390 31.11 -3.78 22.87
CA PHE A 390 30.97 -4.74 21.77
C PHE A 390 31.22 -4.07 20.39
N PHE A 391 30.67 -2.90 20.16
CA PHE A 391 30.86 -2.19 18.89
C PHE A 391 32.29 -1.65 18.74
N LEU A 392 32.96 -1.27 19.82
CA LEU A 392 34.39 -0.94 19.82
C LEU A 392 35.24 -2.15 19.44
N ASP A 393 34.95 -3.33 20.01
CA ASP A 393 35.62 -4.58 19.65
C ASP A 393 35.41 -4.93 18.17
N VAL A 394 34.19 -4.70 17.65
CA VAL A 394 33.88 -4.92 16.23
C VAL A 394 34.69 -4.02 15.32
N ILE A 395 34.79 -2.70 15.57
CA ILE A 395 35.56 -1.81 14.70
C ILE A 395 37.07 -2.09 14.77
N ASP A 396 37.58 -2.60 15.89
CA ASP A 396 39.01 -2.93 16.06
C ASP A 396 39.40 -4.21 15.29
N HIS A 397 38.54 -5.21 15.25
CA HIS A 397 38.87 -6.54 14.74
C HIS A 397 38.24 -6.91 13.40
N HIS A 398 37.14 -6.28 13.00
CA HIS A 398 36.43 -6.63 11.77
C HIS A 398 36.98 -5.88 10.56
N LYS A 399 36.81 -6.50 9.34
CA LYS A 399 37.31 -5.92 8.08
C LYS A 399 36.22 -5.69 7.02
N ASP A 400 35.03 -6.15 7.24
CA ASP A 400 33.91 -5.98 6.30
C ASP A 400 33.36 -4.55 6.38
N GLY A 401 33.32 -3.84 5.24
CA GLY A 401 32.90 -2.45 5.18
C GLY A 401 31.44 -2.22 5.66
N ILE A 402 30.53 -3.16 5.43
CA ILE A 402 29.13 -3.04 5.88
C ILE A 402 29.06 -3.16 7.41
N VAL A 403 29.78 -4.12 7.97
CA VAL A 403 29.86 -4.31 9.43
C VAL A 403 30.48 -3.08 10.10
N LEU A 404 31.60 -2.58 9.56
CA LEU A 404 32.26 -1.38 10.08
C LEU A 404 31.36 -0.15 10.05
N ARG A 405 30.64 0.07 8.94
CA ARG A 405 29.70 1.20 8.83
C ARG A 405 28.56 1.13 9.86
N SER A 406 27.98 -0.05 10.05
CA SER A 406 26.93 -0.23 11.06
C SER A 406 27.42 0.04 12.47
N ALA A 407 28.63 -0.45 12.80
CA ALA A 407 29.24 -0.24 14.09
C ALA A 407 29.64 1.22 14.34
N LEU A 408 30.25 1.89 13.36
CA LEU A 408 30.60 3.30 13.43
C LEU A 408 29.36 4.18 13.59
N ALA A 409 28.30 3.93 12.80
CA ALA A 409 27.05 4.65 12.91
C ALA A 409 26.38 4.48 14.27
N PHE A 410 26.47 3.29 14.88
CA PHE A 410 26.02 3.06 16.25
C PHE A 410 26.82 3.89 17.25
N LEU A 411 28.17 3.81 17.18
CA LEU A 411 29.06 4.54 18.10
C LEU A 411 28.87 6.05 18.00
N GLY A 412 28.65 6.58 16.80
CA GLY A 412 28.39 8.00 16.59
C GLY A 412 27.09 8.48 17.24
N ARG A 413 26.06 7.62 17.29
CA ARG A 413 24.74 7.96 17.86
C ARG A 413 24.60 7.68 19.35
N ASN A 414 25.15 6.57 19.80
CA ASN A 414 24.89 6.01 21.13
C ASN A 414 26.15 5.91 22.01
N GLY A 415 27.35 6.10 21.43
CA GLY A 415 28.60 5.97 22.18
C GLY A 415 28.82 7.10 23.18
N THR A 416 29.55 6.80 24.26
CA THR A 416 30.04 7.82 25.20
C THR A 416 31.13 8.64 24.52
N PRO A 417 30.92 9.93 24.26
CA PRO A 417 31.78 10.72 23.37
C PRO A 417 33.26 10.61 23.67
N GLU A 418 33.67 10.75 24.91
CA GLU A 418 35.09 10.77 25.32
C GLU A 418 35.78 9.40 25.19
N GLN A 419 35.01 8.32 25.08
CA GLN A 419 35.53 6.94 24.95
C GLN A 419 35.64 6.50 23.49
N VAL A 420 34.78 7.03 22.62
CA VAL A 420 34.65 6.58 21.23
C VAL A 420 35.27 7.53 20.22
N ASP A 421 35.60 8.78 20.61
CA ASP A 421 36.09 9.80 19.70
C ASP A 421 37.42 9.39 18.98
N GLU A 422 38.42 8.87 19.71
CA GLU A 422 39.69 8.46 19.13
C GLU A 422 39.56 7.23 18.20
N PRO A 423 38.88 6.14 18.62
CA PRO A 423 38.60 5.03 17.72
C PRO A 423 37.90 5.46 16.42
N VAL A 424 36.86 6.29 16.50
CA VAL A 424 36.09 6.73 15.31
C VAL A 424 36.94 7.64 14.41
N LEU A 425 37.74 8.58 14.99
CA LEU A 425 38.66 9.42 14.23
C LEU A 425 39.66 8.60 13.39
N GLY A 426 40.11 7.45 13.90
CA GLY A 426 41.04 6.56 13.18
C GLY A 426 40.48 6.11 11.82
N PHE A 427 39.17 6.00 11.67
CA PHE A 427 38.50 5.55 10.43
C PHE A 427 38.40 6.65 9.35
N LEU A 428 38.69 7.90 9.64
CA LEU A 428 38.78 8.95 8.62
C LEU A 428 39.87 8.66 7.59
N SER A 429 40.86 7.83 7.92
CA SER A 429 41.93 7.38 7.01
C SER A 429 41.68 5.99 6.41
N HIS A 430 40.51 5.42 6.56
CA HIS A 430 40.18 4.07 6.07
C HIS A 430 40.25 3.99 4.53
N PRO A 431 40.69 2.85 3.92
CA PRO A 431 40.85 2.74 2.47
C PRO A 431 39.53 2.83 1.69
N TYR A 432 38.40 2.51 2.29
CA TYR A 432 37.08 2.56 1.65
C TYR A 432 36.34 3.86 1.95
N ASN A 433 35.90 4.57 0.89
CA ASN A 433 35.30 5.89 1.02
C ASN A 433 33.94 5.85 1.78
N ASP A 434 33.16 4.80 1.60
CA ASP A 434 31.89 4.63 2.31
C ASP A 434 32.06 4.45 3.83
N VAL A 435 33.17 3.86 4.26
CA VAL A 435 33.53 3.77 5.69
C VAL A 435 33.99 5.12 6.22
N LYS A 436 34.81 5.87 5.46
CA LYS A 436 35.23 7.24 5.82
C LYS A 436 34.04 8.18 5.99
N GLU A 437 33.07 8.09 5.08
CA GLU A 437 31.86 8.91 5.11
C GLU A 437 31.09 8.70 6.40
N VAL A 438 30.82 7.44 6.78
CA VAL A 438 30.14 7.13 8.03
C VAL A 438 30.98 7.51 9.26
N ALA A 439 32.31 7.36 9.21
CA ALA A 439 33.17 7.81 10.27
C ALA A 439 33.10 9.34 10.47
N MET A 440 33.08 10.09 9.38
CA MET A 440 32.93 11.55 9.42
C MET A 440 31.56 11.96 10.00
N GLU A 441 30.46 11.33 9.57
CA GLU A 441 29.14 11.57 10.13
C GLU A 441 29.10 11.26 11.64
N SER A 442 29.73 10.16 12.05
CA SER A 442 29.85 9.78 13.46
C SER A 442 30.66 10.79 14.26
N CYS A 443 31.77 11.30 13.72
CA CYS A 443 32.53 12.39 14.33
C CYS A 443 31.70 13.67 14.49
N ILE A 444 30.89 14.01 13.49
CA ILE A 444 30.00 15.18 13.55
C ILE A 444 28.96 15.03 14.66
N LEU A 445 28.35 13.84 14.77
CA LEU A 445 27.35 13.56 15.82
C LEU A 445 27.97 13.63 17.23
N LEU A 446 29.17 13.09 17.41
CA LEU A 446 29.88 13.12 18.69
C LEU A 446 30.30 14.53 19.07
N GLY A 447 30.85 15.31 18.15
CA GLY A 447 31.18 16.72 18.30
C GLY A 447 32.13 17.08 19.46
N THR A 448 32.96 16.14 19.96
CA THR A 448 33.83 16.38 21.11
C THR A 448 34.88 17.44 20.85
N PRO A 449 35.42 18.08 21.90
CA PRO A 449 36.53 19.02 21.73
C PRO A 449 37.73 18.43 20.98
N LYS A 450 38.03 17.14 21.18
CA LYS A 450 39.09 16.42 20.49
C LYS A 450 38.83 16.26 18.99
N ILE A 451 37.59 15.93 18.62
CA ILE A 451 37.14 15.86 17.22
C ILE A 451 37.24 17.25 16.58
N GLN A 452 36.75 18.28 17.28
CA GLN A 452 36.82 19.64 16.79
C GLN A 452 38.29 20.10 16.57
N GLU A 453 39.19 19.80 17.50
CA GLU A 453 40.60 20.10 17.39
C GLU A 453 41.23 19.37 16.19
N HIS A 454 40.92 18.09 16.00
CA HIS A 454 41.40 17.33 14.85
C HIS A 454 41.00 18.00 13.53
N PHE A 455 39.70 18.32 13.32
CA PHE A 455 39.27 19.00 12.10
C PHE A 455 39.85 20.43 11.99
N ALA A 456 40.05 21.12 13.09
CA ALA A 456 40.68 22.45 13.06
C ALA A 456 42.13 22.40 12.52
N THR A 457 42.88 21.32 12.76
CA THR A 457 44.21 21.14 12.18
C THR A 457 44.18 20.91 10.66
N LEU A 458 43.05 20.39 10.13
CA LEU A 458 42.89 20.08 8.70
C LEU A 458 42.44 21.29 7.86
N ILE A 459 42.05 22.42 8.46
CA ILE A 459 41.54 23.60 7.74
C ILE A 459 42.58 24.16 6.75
N ASP A 460 43.84 24.16 7.11
CA ASP A 460 44.95 24.66 6.30
C ASP A 460 45.83 23.53 5.73
N ASP A 461 45.30 22.28 5.67
CA ASP A 461 46.02 21.13 5.12
C ASP A 461 46.34 21.29 3.62
N GLY A 462 47.41 20.65 3.16
CA GLY A 462 47.78 20.66 1.76
C GLY A 462 46.80 19.97 0.81
N ASP A 463 46.08 18.94 1.30
CA ASP A 463 45.08 18.19 0.53
C ASP A 463 43.73 18.90 0.57
N PRO A 464 43.11 19.23 -0.59
CA PRO A 464 41.80 19.84 -0.65
C PRO A 464 40.70 18.99 0.02
N LEU A 465 40.84 17.65 -0.01
CA LEU A 465 39.86 16.77 0.64
C LEU A 465 39.86 16.91 2.17
N ASN A 466 41.06 17.06 2.76
CA ASN A 466 41.18 17.29 4.20
C ASN A 466 40.56 18.65 4.59
N ARG A 467 40.81 19.70 3.79
CA ARG A 467 40.20 21.02 4.01
C ARG A 467 38.66 20.97 3.84
N LEU A 468 38.16 20.25 2.81
CA LEU A 468 36.75 20.02 2.61
C LEU A 468 36.10 19.36 3.84
N MET A 469 36.70 18.27 4.33
CA MET A 469 36.25 17.56 5.52
C MET A 469 36.20 18.46 6.75
N ALA A 470 37.24 19.28 6.96
CA ALA A 470 37.29 20.23 8.06
C ALA A 470 36.15 21.27 8.00
N VAL A 471 35.98 21.92 6.87
CA VAL A 471 34.95 22.94 6.66
C VAL A 471 33.55 22.33 6.88
N HIS A 472 33.32 21.14 6.32
CA HIS A 472 32.03 20.44 6.43
C HIS A 472 31.72 20.04 7.88
N ALA A 473 32.67 19.38 8.57
CA ALA A 473 32.50 18.92 9.94
C ALA A 473 32.34 20.09 10.92
N LEU A 474 33.24 21.05 10.91
CA LEU A 474 33.20 22.18 11.83
C LEU A 474 32.01 23.10 11.59
N GLY A 475 31.56 23.20 10.33
CA GLY A 475 30.35 23.93 9.97
C GLY A 475 29.08 23.31 10.56
N GLN A 476 29.07 22.00 10.82
CA GLN A 476 27.95 21.28 11.44
C GLN A 476 28.07 21.17 12.97
N ILE A 477 29.28 20.98 13.50
CA ILE A 477 29.49 20.79 14.94
C ILE A 477 29.32 22.13 15.69
N ASP A 478 30.06 23.17 15.31
CA ASP A 478 29.99 24.49 15.98
C ASP A 478 30.33 25.61 14.97
N TYR A 479 29.39 25.92 14.11
CA TYR A 479 29.55 26.99 13.11
C TYR A 479 29.96 28.32 13.73
N ALA A 480 29.39 28.68 14.88
CA ALA A 480 29.63 29.99 15.48
C ALA A 480 31.12 30.18 15.89
N ARG A 481 31.69 29.14 16.44
CA ARG A 481 33.09 29.12 16.86
C ARG A 481 34.07 29.14 15.67
N TYR A 482 33.74 28.40 14.60
CA TYR A 482 34.60 28.22 13.45
C TYR A 482 34.28 29.12 12.25
N MET A 483 33.32 30.02 12.42
CA MET A 483 32.87 30.96 11.38
C MET A 483 34.03 31.69 10.65
N PRO A 484 35.05 32.27 11.34
CA PRO A 484 36.14 32.97 10.64
C PRO A 484 36.94 32.08 9.69
N PHE A 485 37.09 30.81 10.02
CA PHE A 485 37.79 29.82 9.17
C PHE A 485 36.94 29.40 7.98
N ILE A 486 35.63 29.20 8.20
CA ILE A 486 34.67 28.86 7.15
C ILE A 486 34.54 30.00 6.15
N GLU A 487 34.50 31.27 6.63
CA GLU A 487 34.49 32.46 5.78
C GLU A 487 35.77 32.60 4.97
N LYS A 488 36.96 32.32 5.55
CA LYS A 488 38.23 32.27 4.84
C LYS A 488 38.22 31.22 3.72
N SER A 489 37.56 30.08 3.94
CA SER A 489 37.43 28.98 2.96
C SER A 489 36.60 29.33 1.73
N LEU A 490 35.85 30.43 1.73
CA LEU A 490 35.23 30.98 0.51
C LEU A 490 36.28 31.46 -0.53
N GLN A 491 37.51 31.67 -0.13
CA GLN A 491 38.63 32.08 -1.00
C GLN A 491 39.63 30.93 -1.24
N ASP A 492 39.25 29.70 -0.93
CA ASP A 492 40.09 28.53 -1.15
C ASP A 492 40.45 28.36 -2.64
N LEU A 493 41.63 27.83 -2.92
CA LEU A 493 42.07 27.56 -4.30
C LEU A 493 41.18 26.50 -4.97
N ASP A 494 40.71 25.52 -4.19
CA ASP A 494 39.88 24.44 -4.70
C ASP A 494 38.38 24.78 -4.63
N PRO A 495 37.62 24.66 -5.74
CA PRO A 495 36.20 24.99 -5.77
C PRO A 495 35.35 24.07 -4.89
N ILE A 496 35.80 22.83 -4.60
CA ILE A 496 35.06 21.91 -3.75
C ILE A 496 35.05 22.43 -2.30
N VAL A 497 36.15 22.98 -1.83
CA VAL A 497 36.27 23.60 -0.50
C VAL A 497 35.41 24.87 -0.42
N ARG A 498 35.49 25.73 -1.46
CA ARG A 498 34.65 26.94 -1.53
C ARG A 498 33.16 26.60 -1.50
N LYS A 499 32.74 25.55 -2.25
CA LYS A 499 31.37 25.04 -2.23
C LYS A 499 30.94 24.59 -0.82
N ALA A 500 31.80 23.84 -0.13
CA ALA A 500 31.53 23.41 1.25
C ALA A 500 31.37 24.60 2.22
N ALA A 501 32.18 25.66 2.04
CA ALA A 501 32.03 26.87 2.81
C ALA A 501 30.69 27.59 2.56
N VAL A 502 30.25 27.67 1.30
CA VAL A 502 28.95 28.23 0.93
C VAL A 502 27.83 27.42 1.58
N ASP A 503 27.89 26.08 1.52
CA ASP A 503 26.93 25.17 2.17
C ASP A 503 26.90 25.39 3.69
N ALA A 504 28.03 25.46 4.35
CA ALA A 504 28.13 25.66 5.80
C ALA A 504 27.53 27.01 6.22
N ILE A 505 27.79 28.10 5.48
CA ILE A 505 27.19 29.41 5.70
C ILE A 505 25.66 29.34 5.52
N GLY A 506 25.20 28.66 4.49
CA GLY A 506 23.78 28.52 4.18
C GLY A 506 22.97 27.72 5.20
N ARG A 507 23.58 26.75 5.87
CA ARG A 507 22.95 25.94 6.92
C ARG A 507 22.76 26.70 8.23
N ALA A 508 23.62 27.65 8.53
CA ALA A 508 23.57 28.41 9.77
C ALA A 508 22.42 29.43 9.76
N ARG A 509 21.28 29.06 10.34
CA ARG A 509 20.06 29.91 10.41
C ARG A 509 19.92 30.59 11.78
N PRO A 510 19.38 31.83 11.83
CA PRO A 510 18.99 32.68 10.71
C PRO A 510 20.19 33.28 9.96
N LEU A 511 20.04 33.57 8.66
CA LEU A 511 21.08 34.22 7.87
C LEU A 511 21.17 35.71 8.24
N SER A 512 22.31 36.12 8.77
CA SER A 512 22.59 37.54 9.01
C SER A 512 22.80 38.30 7.69
N PRO A 513 22.66 39.64 7.66
CA PRO A 513 22.97 40.45 6.47
C PRO A 513 24.37 40.21 5.89
N ASP A 514 25.38 40.03 6.74
CA ASP A 514 26.75 39.76 6.30
C ASP A 514 26.87 38.41 5.60
N ARG A 515 26.20 37.36 6.12
CA ARG A 515 26.18 36.02 5.48
C ARG A 515 25.43 36.05 4.15
N LEU A 516 24.32 36.78 4.06
CA LEU A 516 23.65 37.00 2.80
C LEU A 516 24.57 37.68 1.77
N ALA A 517 25.32 38.70 2.18
CA ALA A 517 26.29 39.35 1.30
C ALA A 517 27.40 38.39 0.82
N MET A 518 27.86 37.49 1.68
CA MET A 518 28.84 36.45 1.30
C MET A 518 28.25 35.47 0.28
N LEU A 519 27.03 35.01 0.47
CA LEU A 519 26.33 34.11 -0.46
C LEU A 519 26.06 34.81 -1.82
N VAL A 520 25.71 36.10 -1.80
CA VAL A 520 25.59 36.91 -3.03
C VAL A 520 26.91 37.04 -3.73
N SER A 521 28.02 37.24 -2.99
CA SER A 521 29.37 37.25 -3.58
C SER A 521 29.73 35.89 -4.19
N ALA A 522 29.31 34.78 -3.58
CA ALA A 522 29.56 33.44 -4.11
C ALA A 522 28.82 33.14 -5.43
N MET A 523 27.79 33.91 -5.79
CA MET A 523 27.17 33.86 -7.12
C MET A 523 28.08 34.40 -8.22
N GLN A 524 29.21 35.03 -7.88
CA GLN A 524 30.24 35.49 -8.83
C GLN A 524 31.46 34.57 -8.88
N ASP A 525 31.41 33.40 -8.26
CA ASP A 525 32.51 32.44 -8.27
C ASP A 525 32.82 31.95 -9.68
N ASN A 526 34.09 31.69 -9.96
CA ASN A 526 34.52 31.17 -11.25
C ASN A 526 33.99 29.77 -11.55
N ASN A 527 33.70 28.99 -10.50
CA ASN A 527 33.16 27.63 -10.64
C ASN A 527 31.64 27.63 -10.56
N ARG A 528 30.98 27.03 -11.56
CA ARG A 528 29.52 26.98 -11.67
C ARG A 528 28.88 26.24 -10.49
N GLU A 529 29.48 25.19 -9.93
CA GLU A 529 28.93 24.42 -8.81
C GLU A 529 28.86 25.28 -7.53
N VAL A 530 29.85 26.15 -7.30
CA VAL A 530 29.79 27.11 -6.19
C VAL A 530 28.67 28.11 -6.39
N ARG A 531 28.53 28.66 -7.62
CA ARG A 531 27.43 29.58 -7.95
C ARG A 531 26.06 28.93 -7.80
N MET A 532 25.88 27.69 -8.30
CA MET A 532 24.62 26.92 -8.16
C MET A 532 24.25 26.74 -6.70
N THR A 533 25.22 26.36 -5.85
CA THR A 533 24.98 26.19 -4.42
C THR A 533 24.54 27.50 -3.76
N ALA A 534 25.18 28.61 -4.10
CA ALA A 534 24.76 29.93 -3.60
C ALA A 534 23.33 30.31 -4.03
N VAL A 535 22.98 30.06 -5.31
CA VAL A 535 21.62 30.30 -5.83
C VAL A 535 20.60 29.46 -5.08
N ASP A 536 20.84 28.17 -4.84
CA ASP A 536 19.91 27.27 -4.13
C ASP A 536 19.64 27.75 -2.70
N ILE A 537 20.69 28.19 -2.00
CA ILE A 537 20.58 28.71 -0.64
C ILE A 537 19.81 30.03 -0.61
N LEU A 538 20.16 30.99 -1.48
CA LEU A 538 19.49 32.28 -1.60
C LEU A 538 18.05 32.11 -2.08
N GLY A 539 17.83 31.23 -3.04
CA GLY A 539 16.51 30.88 -3.57
C GLY A 539 15.56 30.30 -2.54
N SER A 540 16.07 29.57 -1.57
CA SER A 540 15.30 29.00 -0.46
C SER A 540 15.01 29.99 0.68
N CYS A 541 15.63 31.17 0.68
CA CYS A 541 15.42 32.20 1.72
C CYS A 541 14.19 33.05 1.42
N PRO A 542 13.28 33.28 2.36
CA PRO A 542 12.00 33.98 2.10
C PRO A 542 12.12 35.52 2.00
N ALA A 543 13.33 36.06 1.90
CA ALA A 543 13.55 37.50 1.87
C ALA A 543 13.23 38.12 0.47
N PRO A 544 12.32 39.11 0.37
CA PRO A 544 11.85 39.66 -0.92
C PRO A 544 12.96 40.33 -1.75
N HIS A 545 13.97 40.95 -1.13
CA HIS A 545 15.07 41.60 -1.85
C HIS A 545 15.99 40.62 -2.60
N LEU A 546 15.90 39.32 -2.32
CA LEU A 546 16.67 38.31 -3.03
C LEU A 546 16.09 38.00 -4.43
N GLU A 547 14.87 38.41 -4.73
CA GLU A 547 14.32 38.28 -6.09
C GLU A 547 15.15 39.05 -7.11
N ASP A 548 15.54 40.29 -6.78
CA ASP A 548 16.37 41.11 -7.68
C ASP A 548 17.75 40.45 -7.95
N ILE A 549 18.29 39.75 -6.96
CA ILE A 549 19.55 39.01 -7.06
C ILE A 549 19.41 37.77 -7.95
N LEU A 550 18.30 37.02 -7.79
CA LEU A 550 18.00 35.87 -8.63
C LEU A 550 17.72 36.28 -10.08
N ILE A 551 17.09 37.44 -10.31
CA ILE A 551 16.88 38.03 -11.64
C ILE A 551 18.23 38.34 -12.31
N ILE A 552 19.20 38.91 -11.57
CA ILE A 552 20.57 39.12 -12.08
C ILE A 552 21.21 37.77 -12.47
N GLY A 553 20.95 36.70 -11.71
CA GLY A 553 21.46 35.36 -11.97
C GLY A 553 20.91 34.72 -13.27
N LEU A 554 19.84 35.25 -13.88
CA LEU A 554 19.35 34.82 -15.20
C LEU A 554 20.37 35.08 -16.32
N ASN A 555 21.30 35.99 -16.09
CA ASN A 555 22.38 36.31 -17.06
C ASN A 555 23.66 35.51 -16.80
N ASP A 556 23.66 34.48 -15.98
CA ASP A 556 24.82 33.62 -15.74
C ASP A 556 25.29 32.94 -17.03
N PRO A 557 26.61 32.83 -17.27
CA PRO A 557 27.12 32.15 -18.47
C PRO A 557 26.84 30.65 -18.49
N ALA A 558 26.46 30.03 -17.37
CA ALA A 558 26.15 28.61 -17.27
C ALA A 558 24.64 28.38 -17.29
N PRO A 559 24.08 27.65 -18.27
CA PRO A 559 22.63 27.37 -18.36
C PRO A 559 22.04 26.74 -17.09
N TRP A 560 22.79 25.90 -16.41
CA TRP A 560 22.33 25.27 -15.16
C TRP A 560 22.14 26.26 -14.00
N VAL A 561 22.93 27.34 -13.95
CA VAL A 561 22.74 28.42 -12.96
C VAL A 561 21.49 29.22 -13.31
N GLN A 562 21.30 29.54 -14.61
CA GLN A 562 20.09 30.20 -15.11
C GLN A 562 18.84 29.41 -14.73
N VAL A 563 18.79 28.10 -15.02
CA VAL A 563 17.65 27.21 -14.69
C VAL A 563 17.35 27.21 -13.19
N ARG A 564 18.39 27.21 -12.33
CA ARG A 564 18.18 27.30 -10.88
C ARG A 564 17.52 28.62 -10.48
N CYS A 565 17.99 29.73 -11.01
CA CYS A 565 17.39 31.04 -10.76
C CYS A 565 15.94 31.09 -11.23
N ILE A 566 15.66 30.59 -12.46
CA ILE A 566 14.32 30.50 -13.05
C ILE A 566 13.39 29.69 -12.13
N ASN A 567 13.78 28.50 -11.69
CA ASN A 567 12.98 27.64 -10.84
C ASN A 567 12.66 28.30 -9.50
N HIS A 568 13.63 28.96 -8.88
CA HIS A 568 13.41 29.67 -7.62
C HIS A 568 12.50 30.89 -7.79
N LEU A 569 12.56 31.61 -8.90
CA LEU A 569 11.68 32.73 -9.22
C LEU A 569 10.24 32.26 -9.49
N GLY A 570 10.06 31.13 -10.21
CA GLY A 570 8.77 30.49 -10.44
C GLY A 570 8.12 30.03 -9.14
N ASN A 571 8.86 29.24 -8.32
CA ASN A 571 8.40 28.76 -7.01
C ASN A 571 7.98 29.89 -6.06
N ARG A 572 8.63 31.06 -6.16
CA ARG A 572 8.29 32.27 -5.38
C ARG A 572 7.09 33.02 -5.96
N LYS A 573 6.63 32.66 -7.15
CA LYS A 573 5.64 33.40 -7.92
C LYS A 573 6.01 34.88 -8.08
N SER A 574 7.28 35.15 -8.40
CA SER A 574 7.82 36.50 -8.45
C SER A 574 7.27 37.28 -9.66
N ILE A 575 6.35 38.21 -9.43
CA ILE A 575 5.81 39.08 -10.47
C ILE A 575 6.92 39.99 -11.07
N LYS A 576 7.92 40.36 -10.27
CA LYS A 576 9.07 41.15 -10.75
C LYS A 576 9.90 40.41 -11.81
N ALA A 577 9.85 39.09 -11.80
CA ALA A 577 10.62 38.28 -12.75
C ALA A 577 9.91 38.03 -14.07
N LEU A 578 8.67 38.51 -14.26
CA LEU A 578 7.86 38.25 -15.45
C LEU A 578 8.59 38.64 -16.74
N ASP A 579 8.92 39.93 -16.90
CA ASP A 579 9.62 40.41 -18.11
C ASP A 579 10.98 39.71 -18.32
N PRO A 580 11.87 39.57 -17.30
CA PRO A 580 13.10 38.80 -17.44
C PRO A 580 12.89 37.33 -17.84
N LEU A 581 11.84 36.67 -17.35
CA LEU A 581 11.53 35.28 -17.73
C LEU A 581 10.96 35.17 -19.15
N VAL A 582 10.20 36.17 -19.59
CA VAL A 582 9.76 36.27 -21.00
C VAL A 582 10.97 36.42 -21.92
N ASP A 583 11.98 37.20 -21.54
CA ASP A 583 13.22 37.32 -22.32
C ASP A 583 13.96 35.97 -22.39
N MET A 584 13.90 35.13 -21.35
CA MET A 584 14.51 33.79 -21.34
C MET A 584 13.85 32.80 -22.33
N LEU A 585 12.65 33.05 -22.81
CA LEU A 585 12.00 32.25 -23.84
C LEU A 585 12.73 32.32 -25.21
N GLN A 586 13.59 33.30 -25.38
CA GLN A 586 14.43 33.48 -26.60
C GLN A 586 15.85 32.90 -26.42
N ASN A 587 16.11 32.15 -25.35
CA ASN A 587 17.44 31.58 -25.07
C ASN A 587 17.76 30.45 -26.07
N ASP A 588 19.02 30.34 -26.46
CA ASP A 588 19.51 29.28 -27.37
C ASP A 588 19.48 27.89 -26.74
N ASN A 589 19.37 27.78 -25.42
CA ASN A 589 19.38 26.53 -24.70
C ASN A 589 17.95 26.09 -24.33
N SER A 590 17.50 24.97 -24.90
CA SER A 590 16.14 24.42 -24.69
C SER A 590 15.79 24.20 -23.21
N LEU A 591 16.77 23.81 -22.34
CA LEU A 591 16.52 23.63 -20.91
C LEU A 591 16.17 24.95 -20.21
N VAL A 592 16.77 26.06 -20.65
CA VAL A 592 16.46 27.39 -20.10
C VAL A 592 15.08 27.82 -20.54
N VAL A 593 14.75 27.60 -21.81
CA VAL A 593 13.41 27.90 -22.37
C VAL A 593 12.33 27.11 -21.66
N LEU A 594 12.52 25.78 -21.51
CA LEU A 594 11.57 24.92 -20.80
C LEU A 594 11.41 25.33 -19.32
N GLY A 595 12.51 25.68 -18.67
CA GLY A 595 12.47 26.22 -17.31
C GLY A 595 11.67 27.52 -17.22
N ALA A 596 11.88 28.45 -18.17
CA ALA A 596 11.17 29.72 -18.22
C ALA A 596 9.66 29.54 -18.45
N ILE A 597 9.26 28.62 -19.35
CA ILE A 597 7.85 28.26 -19.58
C ILE A 597 7.22 27.77 -18.25
N GLY A 598 7.88 26.82 -17.55
CA GLY A 598 7.39 26.30 -16.27
C GLY A 598 7.26 27.38 -15.21
N ALA A 599 8.27 28.24 -15.07
CA ALA A 599 8.24 29.34 -14.11
C ALA A 599 7.13 30.38 -14.40
N LEU A 600 6.92 30.72 -15.67
CA LEU A 600 5.82 31.61 -16.08
C LEU A 600 4.45 30.99 -15.80
N GLN A 601 4.30 29.68 -15.98
CA GLN A 601 3.10 28.93 -15.61
C GLN A 601 2.86 28.96 -14.09
N ASP A 602 3.90 28.76 -13.28
CA ASP A 602 3.83 28.77 -11.82
C ASP A 602 3.46 30.16 -11.26
N ILE A 603 3.99 31.22 -11.87
CA ILE A 603 3.64 32.60 -11.54
C ILE A 603 2.16 32.87 -11.82
N GLY A 604 1.64 32.34 -12.91
CA GLY A 604 0.22 32.40 -13.22
C GLY A 604 -0.29 33.74 -13.73
N ASP A 605 0.60 34.66 -14.18
CA ASP A 605 0.19 35.99 -14.66
C ASP A 605 -0.20 35.96 -16.15
N PRO A 606 -1.40 36.49 -16.51
CA PRO A 606 -1.87 36.54 -17.89
C PRO A 606 -0.96 37.29 -18.88
N MET A 607 -0.10 38.18 -18.41
CA MET A 607 0.84 38.91 -19.27
C MET A 607 1.82 37.97 -20.00
N ALA A 608 2.06 36.77 -19.49
CA ALA A 608 2.92 35.77 -20.14
C ALA A 608 2.24 35.08 -21.35
N LEU A 609 0.90 35.20 -21.51
CA LEU A 609 0.14 34.46 -22.52
C LEU A 609 0.58 34.76 -23.96
N GLU A 610 0.88 36.02 -24.29
CA GLU A 610 1.29 36.41 -25.66
C GLU A 610 2.64 35.78 -26.01
N ALA A 611 3.60 35.84 -25.10
CA ALA A 611 4.93 35.26 -25.31
C ALA A 611 4.92 33.73 -25.36
N LEU A 612 4.14 33.08 -24.52
CA LEU A 612 3.97 31.61 -24.53
C LEU A 612 3.22 31.13 -25.79
N THR A 613 2.23 31.88 -26.26
CA THR A 613 1.49 31.56 -27.48
C THR A 613 2.40 31.59 -28.73
N ALA A 614 3.39 32.47 -28.76
CA ALA A 614 4.38 32.53 -29.85
C ALA A 614 5.24 31.24 -29.93
N LEU A 615 5.37 30.47 -28.88
CA LEU A 615 6.14 29.22 -28.86
C LEU A 615 5.35 27.99 -29.33
N LEU A 616 4.06 28.11 -29.59
CA LEU A 616 3.23 27.01 -30.12
C LEU A 616 3.69 26.53 -31.52
N ASP A 617 4.37 27.37 -32.27
CA ASP A 617 4.97 27.04 -33.59
C ASP A 617 6.50 26.77 -33.48
N HIS A 618 7.05 26.57 -32.28
CA HIS A 618 8.48 26.37 -32.11
C HIS A 618 8.97 25.07 -32.76
N GLN A 619 10.23 25.03 -33.27
CA GLN A 619 10.77 23.87 -33.98
C GLN A 619 10.96 22.64 -33.06
N ASP A 620 11.29 22.87 -31.80
CA ASP A 620 11.46 21.83 -30.78
C ASP A 620 10.09 21.35 -30.27
N PRO A 621 9.78 20.03 -30.40
CA PRO A 621 8.49 19.47 -29.96
C PRO A 621 8.25 19.60 -28.45
N GLU A 622 9.31 19.45 -27.60
CA GLU A 622 9.18 19.54 -26.15
C GLU A 622 8.81 20.96 -25.72
N ILE A 623 9.37 21.98 -26.39
CA ILE A 623 9.04 23.38 -26.12
C ILE A 623 7.61 23.69 -26.53
N ARG A 624 7.13 23.16 -27.70
CA ARG A 624 5.73 23.34 -28.13
C ARG A 624 4.76 22.76 -27.12
N GLU A 625 5.01 21.50 -26.69
CA GLU A 625 4.15 20.81 -25.74
C GLU A 625 4.10 21.53 -24.39
N ALA A 626 5.24 21.94 -23.86
CA ALA A 626 5.32 22.73 -22.63
C ALA A 626 4.58 24.06 -22.74
N ALA A 627 4.73 24.76 -23.87
CA ALA A 627 4.05 26.02 -24.13
C ALA A 627 2.52 25.84 -24.22
N GLU A 628 2.03 24.77 -24.86
CA GLU A 628 0.60 24.46 -24.95
C GLU A 628 0.02 24.23 -23.56
N GLN A 629 0.67 23.41 -22.74
CA GLN A 629 0.26 23.14 -21.36
C GLN A 629 0.21 24.42 -20.52
N ALA A 630 1.23 25.28 -20.63
CA ALA A 630 1.30 26.54 -19.90
C ALA A 630 0.20 27.53 -20.35
N VAL A 631 -0.05 27.67 -21.65
CA VAL A 631 -1.12 28.52 -22.22
C VAL A 631 -2.49 28.04 -21.73
N ASP A 632 -2.76 26.74 -21.74
CA ASP A 632 -4.02 26.18 -21.29
C ASP A 632 -4.22 26.38 -19.79
N ALA A 633 -3.17 26.21 -18.98
CA ALA A 633 -3.20 26.47 -17.55
C ALA A 633 -3.53 27.94 -17.24
N LEU A 634 -2.87 28.90 -17.91
CA LEU A 634 -3.11 30.33 -17.72
C LEU A 634 -4.49 30.77 -18.19
N ARG A 635 -4.99 30.21 -19.30
CA ARG A 635 -6.36 30.50 -19.79
C ARG A 635 -7.44 30.03 -18.83
N ASN A 636 -7.21 28.91 -18.15
CA ASN A 636 -8.15 28.40 -17.16
C ASN A 636 -8.18 29.30 -15.90
N LEU A 637 -7.02 29.80 -15.44
CA LEU A 637 -6.93 30.75 -14.34
C LEU A 637 -7.64 32.09 -14.62
N THR A 638 -7.72 32.51 -15.88
CA THR A 638 -8.41 33.77 -16.26
C THR A 638 -9.93 33.61 -16.43
N ARG A 639 -10.46 32.38 -16.37
CA ARG A 639 -11.90 32.06 -16.49
C ARG A 639 -12.59 31.85 -15.15
N GLU A 640 -11.84 31.65 -14.07
CA GLU A 640 -12.29 31.66 -12.68
C GLU A 640 -12.23 33.08 -12.07
#